data_58cc88cad4fb42597bed8b684efb6a40
#
_entry.id   58cc88cad4fb42597bed8b684efb6a40
#
_cell.length_a   1.000
_cell.length_b   1.000
_cell.length_c   1.000
_cell.angle_alpha   90.00
_cell.angle_beta   90.00
_cell.angle_gamma   90.00
#
_symmetry.space_group_name_H-M   'P 1'
#
loop_
_entity.id
_entity.type
_entity.pdbx_description
1 polymer ?
#
loop_
_entity_poly.entity_id
_entity_poly.type
_entity_poly.pdbx_seq_one_letter_code
_entity_poly.pdbx_strand_id
1 'polypeptide(L)'
;MKNQFCLFVIAALINLCFIHAQEQVSMQSLLREMVDRKQLVEYPESIPYKAMQASSYNRASVSPDQPGWFADSDGVFCIRTEKNRKGETEWVLMEDKGPGAITKIWAVCFYYGLDDTTGANLKIYLDGEDEPTINCNFFEFVKGESFVKPPLAMETRRAGNSYLPIPYAKSCKVTMDKKVFYNIISYRSYPQGTSVRTFSMDEYNQSQILIDSVGHVLERGVYGDLASTKNTEAYSFHKTLRPQEKETLFIRKKKKAIEQLVFQLDAEDFDQALRSTVLKISFDGEQTVWTPLGDFFNIGVGLKTYQMWERAVQEDGTMICRWIMPYQHIAELEIENMGKQDIQMSVTAKVMPYTWNDRSMYFHSSWRMDDPTPGFPLFDYNLVNVKGKGIYVGDQFTVLNPEEGWWGEGDEKVYVDDDIFPSLFGTGTEDYYGWAGGVVPNPEDEFYTPFLSNVRVAAPNSMGYNTCTRTRVLDAIPFNRQLDFNIESSGSNRTSWFHLQYAVNTYWYAKPGASCNRKPLPEMASRKIMTLQELQAYNEKCKADRYIYPGAIEAENLETYQSGDAVRPVEKMDVWGELSNGEAKCYQFIQEGKPVNVRLTELFNDVPLKVCLITGNACGEFDILVNGTLVRTVNLLSEHSAVTTIDLGVHKPVNNALDIQFVCKKTGQLGIDYFLIK
;
A
#
# COMPACT_ATOMS: atom_id res chain seq x y z
N MET A 1 20.83 67.63 -20.00
CA MET A 1 21.58 66.35 -19.96
C MET A 1 21.75 65.75 -18.57
N LYS A 2 21.71 66.49 -17.48
CA LYS A 2 21.85 65.88 -16.13
C LYS A 2 20.61 65.17 -15.58
N ASN A 3 19.39 65.52 -16.03
CA ASN A 3 18.16 64.93 -15.52
C ASN A 3 17.72 63.62 -16.24
N GLN A 4 18.28 63.32 -17.41
CA GLN A 4 18.00 62.06 -18.11
C GLN A 4 18.89 60.91 -17.62
N PHE A 5 20.06 61.24 -17.06
CA PHE A 5 20.97 60.21 -16.49
C PHE A 5 20.47 59.63 -15.17
N CYS A 6 19.81 60.48 -14.35
CA CYS A 6 19.23 59.99 -13.08
C CYS A 6 18.00 59.09 -13.27
N LEU A 7 17.17 59.29 -14.30
CA LEU A 7 16.04 58.46 -14.60
C LEU A 7 16.45 57.08 -15.14
N PHE A 8 17.54 56.99 -15.90
CA PHE A 8 18.06 55.69 -16.40
C PHE A 8 18.73 54.89 -15.28
N VAL A 9 19.38 55.50 -14.32
CA VAL A 9 20.00 54.81 -13.19
C VAL A 9 18.94 54.28 -12.20
N ILE A 10 17.85 55.02 -12.01
CA ILE A 10 16.72 54.61 -11.16
C ILE A 10 15.93 53.51 -11.86
N ALA A 11 15.75 53.55 -13.16
CA ALA A 11 15.09 52.47 -13.94
C ALA A 11 15.97 51.19 -14.00
N ALA A 12 17.31 51.33 -14.04
CA ALA A 12 18.23 50.19 -13.97
C ALA A 12 18.33 49.58 -12.56
N LEU A 13 18.19 50.40 -11.50
CA LEU A 13 18.15 49.94 -10.12
C LEU A 13 16.80 49.31 -9.76
N ILE A 14 15.68 49.69 -10.38
CA ILE A 14 14.37 49.07 -10.22
C ILE A 14 14.32 47.71 -10.95
N ASN A 15 15.02 47.53 -12.06
CA ASN A 15 15.12 46.25 -12.77
C ASN A 15 16.11 45.25 -12.11
N LEU A 16 16.94 45.67 -11.17
CA LEU A 16 17.84 44.78 -10.42
C LEU A 16 17.25 44.30 -9.08
N CYS A 17 16.02 44.70 -8.74
CA CYS A 17 15.32 44.26 -7.52
C CYS A 17 14.15 43.31 -7.78
N PHE A 18 13.97 42.77 -8.98
CA PHE A 18 13.32 41.50 -9.14
C PHE A 18 14.33 40.36 -8.86
N ILE A 19 14.89 40.36 -7.65
CA ILE A 19 15.26 39.11 -7.01
C ILE A 19 13.96 38.31 -7.05
N HIS A 20 13.93 37.22 -7.84
CA HIS A 20 12.92 36.19 -7.69
C HIS A 20 12.98 35.86 -6.20
N ALA A 21 11.99 36.29 -5.43
CA ALA A 21 11.82 35.81 -4.08
C ALA A 21 11.73 34.28 -4.25
N GLN A 22 12.80 33.59 -3.85
CA GLN A 22 12.85 32.14 -3.93
C GLN A 22 11.61 31.65 -3.19
N GLU A 23 10.77 30.91 -3.89
CA GLU A 23 9.51 30.43 -3.34
C GLU A 23 9.82 29.61 -2.08
N GLN A 24 9.37 30.06 -0.91
CA GLN A 24 9.72 29.47 0.37
C GLN A 24 8.73 28.38 0.73
N VAL A 25 9.22 27.17 0.98
CA VAL A 25 8.42 26.11 1.56
C VAL A 25 8.04 26.48 3.00
N SER A 26 6.76 26.38 3.31
CA SER A 26 6.21 26.62 4.66
C SER A 26 4.96 25.77 4.87
N MET A 27 4.49 25.62 6.09
CA MET A 27 3.21 24.99 6.36
C MET A 27 2.08 25.61 5.53
N GLN A 28 2.03 26.94 5.46
CA GLN A 28 1.00 27.63 4.68
C GLN A 28 1.10 27.38 3.18
N SER A 29 2.32 27.33 2.59
CA SER A 29 2.50 27.04 1.16
C SER A 29 2.09 25.61 0.85
N LEU A 30 2.43 24.64 1.70
CA LEU A 30 2.05 23.24 1.55
C LEU A 30 0.54 23.02 1.74
N LEU A 31 -0.10 23.73 2.67
CA LEU A 31 -1.56 23.69 2.80
C LEU A 31 -2.28 24.21 1.54
N ARG A 32 -1.77 25.27 0.91
CA ARG A 32 -2.32 25.75 -0.38
C ARG A 32 -2.06 24.76 -1.50
N GLU A 33 -0.85 24.17 -1.56
CA GLU A 33 -0.49 23.14 -2.52
C GLU A 33 -1.43 21.93 -2.43
N MET A 34 -1.80 21.52 -1.21
CA MET A 34 -2.69 20.36 -0.99
C MET A 34 -4.03 20.48 -1.72
N VAL A 35 -4.56 21.67 -1.89
CA VAL A 35 -5.84 21.92 -2.56
C VAL A 35 -5.71 22.54 -3.96
N ASP A 36 -4.50 22.79 -4.42
CA ASP A 36 -4.23 23.25 -5.78
C ASP A 36 -4.15 22.08 -6.75
N ARG A 37 -5.27 21.74 -7.40
CA ARG A 37 -5.37 20.65 -8.38
C ARG A 37 -4.41 20.81 -9.59
N LYS A 38 -3.86 22.00 -9.83
CA LYS A 38 -2.90 22.25 -10.91
C LYS A 38 -1.46 21.94 -10.51
N GLN A 39 -1.18 21.77 -9.23
CA GLN A 39 0.18 21.56 -8.75
C GLN A 39 0.79 20.25 -9.31
N LEU A 40 -0.02 19.19 -9.44
CA LEU A 40 0.44 17.88 -9.92
C LEU A 40 0.64 17.80 -11.44
N VAL A 41 0.14 18.77 -12.23
CA VAL A 41 0.24 18.72 -13.69
C VAL A 41 1.54 19.29 -14.24
N GLU A 42 2.35 19.91 -13.39
CA GLU A 42 3.67 20.45 -13.71
C GLU A 42 4.74 19.75 -12.85
N TYR A 43 5.83 19.33 -13.49
CA TYR A 43 6.93 18.73 -12.74
C TYR A 43 7.56 19.77 -11.79
N PRO A 44 7.85 19.44 -10.51
CA PRO A 44 8.27 20.38 -9.47
C PRO A 44 9.75 20.79 -9.60
N GLU A 45 10.14 21.38 -10.75
CA GLU A 45 11.53 21.78 -11.01
C GLU A 45 11.99 22.98 -10.18
N SER A 46 11.08 23.88 -9.78
CA SER A 46 11.41 25.07 -8.98
C SER A 46 11.74 24.72 -7.53
N ILE A 47 11.06 23.72 -6.98
CA ILE A 47 11.30 23.18 -5.64
C ILE A 47 11.27 21.64 -5.76
N PRO A 48 12.34 21.03 -6.31
CA PRO A 48 12.39 19.57 -6.45
C PRO A 48 12.45 18.92 -5.08
N TYR A 49 11.89 17.71 -4.96
CA TYR A 49 11.96 16.90 -3.75
C TYR A 49 12.03 15.43 -4.09
N LYS A 50 12.54 14.64 -3.15
CA LYS A 50 12.41 13.19 -3.15
C LYS A 50 11.33 12.81 -2.13
N ALA A 51 10.36 11.99 -2.55
CA ALA A 51 9.41 11.37 -1.63
C ALA A 51 10.12 10.26 -0.87
N MET A 52 10.00 10.26 0.45
CA MET A 52 10.64 9.33 1.36
C MET A 52 9.61 8.81 2.38
N GLN A 53 9.92 7.66 2.95
CA GLN A 53 9.08 7.07 3.99
C GLN A 53 9.94 6.47 5.10
N ALA A 54 9.57 6.73 6.34
CA ALA A 54 10.02 5.99 7.51
C ALA A 54 8.84 5.16 8.02
N SER A 55 9.06 3.88 8.24
CA SER A 55 8.02 2.96 8.73
C SER A 55 8.61 1.95 9.72
N SER A 56 7.73 1.25 10.41
CA SER A 56 8.11 0.18 11.33
C SER A 56 8.31 -1.18 10.65
N TYR A 57 8.63 -1.22 9.34
CA TYR A 57 8.86 -2.46 8.59
C TYR A 57 9.91 -3.36 9.26
N ASN A 58 9.84 -4.66 9.07
CA ASN A 58 10.78 -5.61 9.64
C ASN A 58 12.18 -5.43 9.05
N ARG A 59 13.18 -5.19 9.90
CA ARG A 59 14.57 -4.92 9.49
C ARG A 59 15.31 -6.14 8.94
N ALA A 60 14.70 -7.33 8.94
CA ALA A 60 15.19 -8.49 8.23
C ALA A 60 15.04 -8.34 6.69
N SER A 61 14.15 -7.46 6.23
CA SER A 61 13.97 -7.13 4.81
C SER A 61 15.10 -6.21 4.34
N VAL A 62 16.21 -6.78 3.87
CA VAL A 62 17.45 -6.06 3.49
C VAL A 62 17.72 -6.04 1.99
N SER A 63 17.28 -7.07 1.25
CA SER A 63 17.49 -7.20 -0.19
C SER A 63 16.56 -8.25 -0.78
N PRO A 64 16.07 -8.07 -2.04
CA PRO A 64 15.25 -9.07 -2.74
C PRO A 64 15.88 -10.46 -2.84
N ASP A 65 17.19 -10.54 -2.83
CA ASP A 65 17.95 -11.80 -2.94
C ASP A 65 18.16 -12.51 -1.60
N GLN A 66 17.67 -11.94 -0.50
CA GLN A 66 17.84 -12.49 0.84
C GLN A 66 16.55 -13.11 1.37
N PRO A 67 16.63 -14.21 2.13
CA PRO A 67 15.45 -14.92 2.66
C PRO A 67 14.50 -14.06 3.51
N GLY A 68 14.97 -13.00 4.13
CA GLY A 68 14.15 -12.09 4.92
C GLY A 68 13.41 -11.00 4.14
N TRP A 69 13.44 -11.03 2.81
CA TRP A 69 12.85 -9.96 2.00
C TRP A 69 11.35 -9.72 2.23
N PHE A 70 10.60 -10.77 2.51
CA PHE A 70 9.18 -10.72 2.84
C PHE A 70 8.92 -11.00 4.34
N ALA A 71 9.84 -10.57 5.21
CA ALA A 71 9.66 -10.75 6.65
C ALA A 71 8.51 -9.89 7.15
N ASP A 72 7.59 -10.49 7.89
CA ASP A 72 6.40 -9.92 8.47
C ASP A 72 6.61 -9.55 9.95
N SER A 73 5.59 -9.16 10.67
CA SER A 73 5.63 -8.69 12.07
C SER A 73 6.28 -7.31 12.24
N ASP A 74 5.93 -6.37 11.38
CA ASP A 74 6.55 -5.07 11.20
C ASP A 74 6.38 -4.10 12.36
N GLY A 75 5.36 -4.27 13.16
CA GLY A 75 4.93 -3.28 14.16
C GLY A 75 5.89 -3.00 15.31
N VAL A 76 7.01 -3.72 15.45
CA VAL A 76 7.90 -3.59 16.62
C VAL A 76 9.22 -2.89 16.31
N PHE A 77 9.43 -2.45 15.09
CA PHE A 77 10.70 -1.90 14.63
C PHE A 77 10.73 -0.36 14.67
N CYS A 78 11.86 0.17 15.04
CA CYS A 78 12.18 1.59 15.01
C CYS A 78 13.63 1.76 14.55
N ILE A 79 14.06 2.99 14.30
CA ILE A 79 15.46 3.25 13.91
C ILE A 79 16.41 2.87 15.05
N ARG A 80 16.09 3.29 16.29
CA ARG A 80 16.83 2.99 17.52
C ARG A 80 16.03 3.44 18.75
N THR A 81 16.49 3.04 19.92
CA THR A 81 16.09 3.65 21.20
C THR A 81 17.22 4.57 21.68
N GLU A 82 16.85 5.68 22.31
CA GLU A 82 17.81 6.62 22.90
C GLU A 82 17.28 7.20 24.21
N LYS A 83 18.15 7.88 24.97
CA LYS A 83 17.77 8.66 26.14
C LYS A 83 17.68 10.14 25.74
N ASN A 84 16.55 10.77 26.07
CA ASN A 84 16.43 12.21 25.96
C ASN A 84 17.25 12.92 27.08
N ARG A 85 17.30 14.24 27.07
CA ARG A 85 18.03 15.02 28.09
C ARG A 85 17.55 14.82 29.52
N LYS A 86 16.31 14.38 29.71
CA LYS A 86 15.72 14.08 31.00
C LYS A 86 16.04 12.63 31.47
N GLY A 87 16.76 11.85 30.64
CA GLY A 87 17.11 10.46 30.90
C GLY A 87 15.96 9.46 30.61
N GLU A 88 14.86 9.93 30.02
CA GLU A 88 13.74 9.09 29.62
C GLU A 88 14.05 8.37 28.29
N THR A 89 13.55 7.16 28.13
CA THR A 89 13.73 6.40 26.88
C THR A 89 12.75 6.90 25.82
N GLU A 90 13.27 7.10 24.63
CA GLU A 90 12.48 7.41 23.42
C GLU A 90 12.81 6.42 22.31
N TRP A 91 11.79 6.06 21.53
CA TRP A 91 11.87 5.23 20.33
C TRP A 91 11.88 6.14 19.12
N VAL A 92 12.96 6.15 18.35
CA VAL A 92 13.12 7.02 17.16
C VAL A 92 12.44 6.34 15.98
N LEU A 93 11.36 6.95 15.48
CA LEU A 93 10.56 6.46 14.35
C LEU A 93 11.11 6.97 13.02
N MET A 94 11.49 8.25 12.97
CA MET A 94 12.01 8.94 11.79
C MET A 94 13.15 9.86 12.19
N GLU A 95 14.15 9.94 11.33
CA GLU A 95 15.22 10.96 11.39
C GLU A 95 15.60 11.37 9.98
N ASP A 96 15.57 12.67 9.70
CA ASP A 96 16.03 13.25 8.43
C ASP A 96 16.94 14.45 8.68
N LYS A 97 17.98 14.59 7.82
CA LYS A 97 18.97 15.66 7.86
C LYS A 97 18.90 16.48 6.58
N GLY A 98 18.57 17.74 6.72
CA GLY A 98 18.43 18.68 5.62
C GLY A 98 17.04 19.32 5.61
N PRO A 99 16.77 20.20 4.66
CA PRO A 99 15.44 20.77 4.52
C PRO A 99 14.45 19.68 4.05
N GLY A 100 13.29 19.64 4.68
CA GLY A 100 12.25 18.66 4.36
C GLY A 100 10.87 19.07 4.88
N ALA A 101 9.90 18.18 4.72
CA ALA A 101 8.56 18.34 5.30
C ALA A 101 7.89 16.97 5.50
N ILE A 102 7.40 16.69 6.71
CA ILE A 102 6.45 15.59 6.90
C ILE A 102 5.17 15.93 6.14
N THR A 103 4.62 14.97 5.41
CA THR A 103 3.42 15.16 4.58
C THR A 103 2.26 14.26 4.98
N LYS A 104 2.54 13.13 5.65
CA LYS A 104 1.54 12.23 6.19
C LYS A 104 2.13 11.45 7.36
N ILE A 105 1.34 11.28 8.42
CA ILE A 105 1.61 10.32 9.49
C ILE A 105 0.40 9.39 9.59
N TRP A 106 0.65 8.10 9.50
CA TRP A 106 -0.32 7.04 9.75
C TRP A 106 0.14 6.20 10.93
N ALA A 107 -0.80 5.72 11.74
CA ALA A 107 -0.54 4.76 12.81
C ALA A 107 -1.76 3.88 13.08
N VAL A 108 -1.50 2.66 13.51
CA VAL A 108 -2.49 1.78 14.13
C VAL A 108 -2.97 2.37 15.44
N CYS A 109 -4.27 2.35 15.70
CA CYS A 109 -4.89 2.92 16.89
C CYS A 109 -5.61 1.88 17.77
N PHE A 110 -5.11 0.65 17.83
CA PHE A 110 -5.62 -0.41 18.70
C PHE A 110 -4.50 -1.34 19.18
N TYR A 111 -4.83 -2.25 20.11
CA TYR A 111 -3.91 -3.17 20.77
C TYR A 111 -4.19 -4.63 20.46
N TYR A 112 -3.12 -5.40 20.20
CA TYR A 112 -3.08 -6.85 20.30
C TYR A 112 -2.24 -7.25 21.52
N GLY A 113 -2.80 -7.21 22.73
CA GLY A 113 -2.15 -7.79 23.93
C GLY A 113 -0.71 -7.33 24.23
N LEU A 114 -0.24 -6.31 23.51
CA LEU A 114 1.04 -5.64 23.75
C LEU A 114 0.86 -4.63 24.88
N ASP A 115 1.96 -4.12 25.43
CA ASP A 115 1.93 -3.08 26.44
C ASP A 115 1.08 -1.90 25.99
N ASP A 116 0.21 -1.38 26.87
CA ASP A 116 -0.68 -0.27 26.56
C ASP A 116 0.08 0.98 26.06
N THR A 117 -0.02 1.31 24.77
CA THR A 117 0.54 2.53 24.15
C THR A 117 -0.51 3.61 23.96
N THR A 118 -1.79 3.41 24.39
CA THR A 118 -2.86 4.41 24.25
C THR A 118 -2.50 5.77 24.85
N GLY A 119 -1.64 5.80 25.87
CA GLY A 119 -1.06 7.02 26.43
C GLY A 119 0.31 7.41 25.87
N ALA A 120 0.75 6.87 24.71
CA ALA A 120 2.03 7.24 24.13
C ALA A 120 1.99 8.65 23.54
N ASN A 121 3.04 9.44 23.81
CA ASN A 121 3.21 10.75 23.23
C ASN A 121 4.13 10.67 22.01
N LEU A 122 3.65 11.27 20.94
CA LEU A 122 4.45 11.64 19.78
C LEU A 122 5.24 12.90 20.11
N LYS A 123 6.54 12.87 19.84
CA LYS A 123 7.41 14.04 19.97
C LYS A 123 8.09 14.31 18.64
N ILE A 124 7.99 15.55 18.15
CA ILE A 124 8.64 15.98 16.90
C ILE A 124 9.62 17.11 17.24
N TYR A 125 10.90 16.83 17.02
CA TYR A 125 12.02 17.73 17.20
C TYR A 125 12.42 18.29 15.84
N LEU A 126 12.48 19.61 15.71
CA LEU A 126 12.82 20.29 14.46
C LEU A 126 14.14 21.06 14.62
N ASP A 127 14.94 21.05 13.57
CA ASP A 127 16.16 21.85 13.39
C ASP A 127 17.22 21.68 14.48
N GLY A 128 17.19 20.55 15.19
CA GLY A 128 18.14 20.22 16.24
C GLY A 128 17.81 20.86 17.60
N GLU A 129 16.58 21.37 17.77
CA GLU A 129 16.13 21.88 19.06
C GLU A 129 16.05 20.75 20.10
N ASP A 130 16.30 21.10 21.36
CA ASP A 130 16.37 20.16 22.46
C ASP A 130 15.00 19.75 23.02
N GLU A 131 14.02 20.67 22.92
CA GLU A 131 12.64 20.41 23.29
C GLU A 131 11.81 20.16 22.03
N PRO A 132 10.85 19.24 22.07
CA PRO A 132 10.03 18.95 20.91
C PRO A 132 9.09 20.11 20.56
N THR A 133 9.02 20.47 19.29
CA THR A 133 8.05 21.49 18.79
C THR A 133 6.61 20.96 18.91
N ILE A 134 6.40 19.65 18.72
CA ILE A 134 5.12 18.98 18.94
C ILE A 134 5.34 17.90 19.99
N ASN A 135 4.50 17.88 21.02
CA ASN A 135 4.46 16.86 22.05
C ASN A 135 2.99 16.64 22.45
N CYS A 136 2.40 15.57 21.98
CA CYS A 136 0.98 15.28 22.19
C CYS A 136 0.70 13.78 22.14
N ASN A 137 -0.48 13.36 22.59
CA ASN A 137 -0.90 11.97 22.44
C ASN A 137 -0.90 11.56 20.95
N PHE A 138 -0.22 10.46 20.63
CA PHE A 138 -0.01 10.03 19.26
C PHE A 138 -1.32 9.63 18.58
N PHE A 139 -2.16 8.86 19.27
CA PHE A 139 -3.42 8.41 18.66
C PHE A 139 -4.40 9.56 18.47
N GLU A 140 -4.52 10.45 19.45
CA GLU A 140 -5.35 11.66 19.31
C GLU A 140 -4.87 12.54 18.13
N PHE A 141 -3.54 12.62 17.92
CA PHE A 141 -2.97 13.39 16.83
C PHE A 141 -3.37 12.85 15.46
N VAL A 142 -3.22 11.54 15.25
CA VAL A 142 -3.54 10.93 13.94
C VAL A 142 -5.04 10.75 13.72
N LYS A 143 -5.84 10.63 14.78
CA LYS A 143 -7.31 10.47 14.71
C LYS A 143 -8.06 11.80 14.50
N GLY A 144 -7.40 12.95 14.64
CA GLY A 144 -8.07 14.25 14.57
C GLY A 144 -8.74 14.71 15.88
N GLU A 145 -8.34 14.13 16.98
CA GLU A 145 -8.87 14.44 18.32
C GLU A 145 -8.02 15.48 19.06
N SER A 146 -6.75 15.68 18.67
CA SER A 146 -5.83 16.67 19.22
C SER A 146 -6.03 18.08 18.60
N PHE A 147 -4.96 18.88 18.47
CA PHE A 147 -5.03 20.21 17.84
C PHE A 147 -5.26 20.16 16.32
N VAL A 148 -4.85 19.08 15.62
CA VAL A 148 -5.18 18.86 14.21
C VAL A 148 -6.56 18.21 14.13
N LYS A 149 -7.45 18.77 13.29
CA LYS A 149 -8.85 18.34 13.18
C LYS A 149 -9.18 17.75 11.80
N PRO A 150 -10.24 16.95 11.67
CA PRO A 150 -10.75 16.55 10.38
C PRO A 150 -11.02 17.77 9.46
N PRO A 151 -10.77 17.63 8.13
CA PRO A 151 -10.31 16.42 7.44
C PRO A 151 -8.78 16.28 7.34
N LEU A 152 -7.98 17.17 7.97
CA LEU A 152 -6.52 17.11 7.95
C LEU A 152 -5.94 16.00 8.85
N ALA A 153 -6.67 15.58 9.86
CA ALA A 153 -6.41 14.35 10.58
C ALA A 153 -7.74 13.66 10.88
N MET A 154 -7.80 12.35 10.71
CA MET A 154 -9.03 11.61 10.93
C MET A 154 -8.80 10.13 11.16
N GLU A 155 -9.66 9.55 11.98
CA GLU A 155 -9.74 8.11 12.16
C GLU A 155 -10.30 7.45 10.90
N THR A 156 -9.69 6.35 10.55
CA THR A 156 -10.20 5.35 9.62
C THR A 156 -10.47 4.05 10.41
N ARG A 157 -10.72 2.95 9.73
CA ARG A 157 -10.90 1.68 10.46
C ARG A 157 -9.63 1.32 11.24
N ARG A 158 -9.68 1.35 12.57
CA ARG A 158 -8.59 0.97 13.53
C ARG A 158 -7.27 1.72 13.35
N ALA A 159 -7.24 2.77 12.54
CA ALA A 159 -6.06 3.58 12.30
C ALA A 159 -6.38 5.07 12.28
N GLY A 160 -5.36 5.89 12.36
CA GLY A 160 -5.46 7.33 12.18
C GLY A 160 -4.50 7.85 11.11
N ASN A 161 -4.91 8.89 10.43
CA ASN A 161 -4.14 9.53 9.35
C ASN A 161 -4.10 11.03 9.57
N SER A 162 -2.90 11.61 9.73
CA SER A 162 -2.69 13.06 9.76
C SER A 162 -1.97 13.53 8.50
N TYR A 163 -2.52 14.53 7.85
CA TYR A 163 -1.99 15.22 6.66
C TYR A 163 -1.50 16.63 6.97
N LEU A 164 -1.32 16.99 8.25
CA LEU A 164 -0.73 18.28 8.61
C LEU A 164 0.70 18.34 8.07
N PRO A 165 1.04 19.29 7.17
CA PRO A 165 2.40 19.43 6.70
C PRO A 165 3.28 20.08 7.78
N ILE A 166 4.43 19.43 8.08
CA ILE A 166 5.38 19.89 9.11
C ILE A 166 6.74 20.10 8.45
N PRO A 167 7.01 21.28 7.86
CA PRO A 167 8.30 21.61 7.25
C PRO A 167 9.38 21.88 8.29
N TYR A 168 10.65 21.58 7.92
CA TYR A 168 11.85 21.83 8.71
C TYR A 168 13.02 22.25 7.81
N ALA A 169 13.84 23.19 8.30
CA ALA A 169 14.91 23.79 7.50
C ALA A 169 16.24 23.02 7.58
N LYS A 170 16.52 22.33 8.69
CA LYS A 170 17.81 21.66 8.94
C LYS A 170 17.69 20.19 9.28
N SER A 171 16.72 19.80 10.09
CA SER A 171 16.51 18.40 10.48
C SER A 171 15.16 18.18 11.13
N CYS A 172 14.71 16.93 11.07
CA CYS A 172 13.53 16.46 11.79
C CYS A 172 13.86 15.13 12.47
N LYS A 173 13.42 14.98 13.73
CA LYS A 173 13.44 13.72 14.46
C LYS A 173 12.06 13.49 15.09
N VAL A 174 11.46 12.33 14.79
CA VAL A 174 10.18 11.91 15.36
C VAL A 174 10.41 10.76 16.31
N THR A 175 9.90 10.87 17.54
CA THR A 175 10.03 9.85 18.57
C THR A 175 8.72 9.56 19.27
N MET A 176 8.64 8.43 19.94
CA MET A 176 7.62 8.08 20.92
C MET A 176 8.23 7.85 22.30
N ASP A 177 7.47 8.09 23.36
CA ASP A 177 7.89 7.83 24.75
C ASP A 177 7.50 6.44 25.26
N LYS A 178 6.89 5.61 24.43
CA LYS A 178 6.57 4.19 24.70
C LYS A 178 6.99 3.30 23.53
N LYS A 179 6.95 1.98 23.74
CA LYS A 179 7.29 0.99 22.72
C LYS A 179 6.48 1.22 21.45
N VAL A 180 7.16 1.11 20.32
CA VAL A 180 6.61 1.33 18.97
C VAL A 180 5.59 0.25 18.62
N PHE A 181 4.57 0.67 17.84
CA PHE A 181 3.67 -0.20 17.09
C PHE A 181 3.58 0.29 15.65
N TYR A 182 2.85 -0.37 14.76
CA TYR A 182 2.78 -0.05 13.33
C TYR A 182 2.59 1.44 13.08
N ASN A 183 3.51 2.02 12.31
CA ASN A 183 3.47 3.42 11.94
C ASN A 183 4.19 3.67 10.60
N ILE A 184 3.70 4.66 9.85
CA ILE A 184 4.25 5.12 8.59
C ILE A 184 4.30 6.65 8.60
N ILE A 185 5.48 7.22 8.35
CA ILE A 185 5.72 8.65 8.23
C ILE A 185 6.23 8.94 6.82
N SER A 186 5.39 9.56 5.99
CA SER A 186 5.77 10.02 4.66
C SER A 186 6.29 11.45 4.73
N TYR A 187 7.39 11.74 4.05
CA TYR A 187 8.00 13.05 4.05
C TYR A 187 8.67 13.39 2.71
N ARG A 188 8.84 14.66 2.45
CA ARG A 188 9.64 15.20 1.35
C ARG A 188 11.02 15.57 1.88
N SER A 189 12.06 15.12 1.18
CA SER A 189 13.43 15.58 1.37
C SER A 189 13.78 16.54 0.23
N TYR A 190 14.19 17.77 0.56
CA TYR A 190 14.54 18.80 -0.40
C TYR A 190 16.07 18.87 -0.58
N PRO A 191 16.57 19.32 -1.75
CA PRO A 191 17.97 19.62 -1.94
C PRO A 191 18.48 20.65 -0.94
N GLN A 192 19.75 20.51 -0.56
CA GLN A 192 20.43 21.50 0.29
C GLN A 192 20.34 22.89 -0.31
N GLY A 193 20.05 23.90 0.53
CA GLY A 193 19.86 25.28 0.10
C GLY A 193 18.42 25.63 -0.30
N THR A 194 17.49 24.67 -0.31
CA THR A 194 16.07 24.98 -0.46
C THR A 194 15.61 25.84 0.72
N SER A 195 14.94 26.96 0.42
CA SER A 195 14.40 27.85 1.45
C SER A 195 13.17 27.22 2.10
N VAL A 196 13.30 26.80 3.37
CA VAL A 196 12.21 26.22 4.15
C VAL A 196 12.03 27.04 5.43
N ARG A 197 10.79 27.43 5.71
CA ARG A 197 10.42 27.96 7.01
C ARG A 197 9.93 26.83 7.89
N THR A 198 10.67 26.60 8.97
CA THR A 198 10.38 25.54 9.93
C THR A 198 9.03 25.78 10.59
N PHE A 199 8.26 24.71 10.73
CA PHE A 199 6.97 24.70 11.43
C PHE A 199 7.10 25.22 12.87
N SER A 200 6.14 26.01 13.31
CA SER A 200 5.97 26.39 14.70
C SER A 200 4.49 26.38 15.10
N MET A 201 4.22 26.17 16.40
CA MET A 201 2.85 26.25 16.92
C MET A 201 2.27 27.67 16.81
N ASP A 202 3.11 28.70 16.84
CA ASP A 202 2.67 30.07 16.62
C ASP A 202 2.17 30.26 15.18
N GLU A 203 2.91 29.78 14.16
CA GLU A 203 2.45 29.82 12.77
C GLU A 203 1.16 29.01 12.59
N TYR A 204 1.07 27.83 13.19
CA TYR A 204 -0.12 27.00 13.18
C TYR A 204 -1.33 27.76 13.72
N ASN A 205 -1.20 28.36 14.92
CA ASN A 205 -2.28 29.12 15.55
C ASN A 205 -2.70 30.36 14.74
N GLN A 206 -1.76 31.03 14.07
CA GLN A 206 -2.04 32.17 13.20
C GLN A 206 -2.66 31.77 11.85
N SER A 207 -2.58 30.49 11.48
CA SER A 207 -3.03 29.97 10.18
C SER A 207 -4.41 29.28 10.23
N GLN A 208 -5.15 29.39 11.34
CA GLN A 208 -6.44 28.67 11.50
C GLN A 208 -7.43 28.95 10.36
N ILE A 209 -7.54 30.19 9.91
CA ILE A 209 -8.43 30.56 8.78
C ILE A 209 -8.03 29.81 7.49
N LEU A 210 -6.72 29.66 7.22
CA LEU A 210 -6.24 28.90 6.07
C LEU A 210 -6.52 27.41 6.26
N ILE A 211 -6.24 26.87 7.44
CA ILE A 211 -6.49 25.46 7.79
C ILE A 211 -7.96 25.13 7.59
N ASP A 212 -8.86 25.95 8.13
CA ASP A 212 -10.31 25.78 7.98
C ASP A 212 -10.72 25.88 6.50
N SER A 213 -10.16 26.85 5.76
CA SER A 213 -10.44 26.99 4.33
C SER A 213 -10.01 25.77 3.54
N VAL A 214 -8.80 25.24 3.80
CA VAL A 214 -8.31 23.99 3.17
C VAL A 214 -9.19 22.82 3.55
N GLY A 215 -9.55 22.67 4.81
CA GLY A 215 -10.46 21.64 5.29
C GLY A 215 -11.81 21.69 4.55
N HIS A 216 -12.42 22.85 4.45
CA HIS A 216 -13.67 23.04 3.72
C HIS A 216 -13.55 22.71 2.22
N VAL A 217 -12.42 23.06 1.60
CA VAL A 217 -12.18 22.70 0.18
C VAL A 217 -12.04 21.20 0.02
N LEU A 218 -11.33 20.52 0.91
CA LEU A 218 -11.20 19.07 0.89
C LEU A 218 -12.53 18.35 1.10
N GLU A 219 -13.36 18.82 2.06
CA GLU A 219 -14.69 18.28 2.30
C GLU A 219 -15.65 18.53 1.14
N ARG A 220 -15.63 19.75 0.57
CA ARG A 220 -16.55 20.16 -0.52
C ARG A 220 -16.00 19.84 -1.91
N GLY A 221 -14.71 19.65 -2.05
CA GLY A 221 -14.05 19.41 -3.33
C GLY A 221 -14.66 18.28 -4.11
N VAL A 222 -15.36 17.48 -3.41
CA VAL A 222 -16.10 16.36 -3.88
C VAL A 222 -17.50 16.74 -4.37
N TYR A 223 -18.14 17.75 -3.79
CA TYR A 223 -19.57 18.07 -4.05
C TYR A 223 -19.83 18.93 -5.31
N GLY A 224 -18.90 19.02 -6.22
CA GLY A 224 -19.18 19.56 -7.55
C GLY A 224 -19.08 21.07 -7.70
N ASP A 225 -19.00 21.81 -6.62
CA ASP A 225 -18.90 23.27 -6.61
C ASP A 225 -17.48 23.80 -6.32
N LEU A 226 -16.45 23.00 -6.58
CA LEU A 226 -15.19 23.63 -6.95
C LEU A 226 -15.48 24.39 -8.22
N ALA A 227 -15.73 25.67 -8.05
CA ALA A 227 -16.23 26.55 -9.08
C ALA A 227 -15.50 26.25 -10.38
N SER A 228 -16.27 25.82 -11.39
CA SER A 228 -15.73 25.72 -12.74
C SER A 228 -15.03 27.05 -13.00
N THR A 229 -13.79 26.99 -13.44
CA THR A 229 -13.04 28.19 -13.75
C THR A 229 -13.89 29.06 -14.67
N LYS A 230 -13.93 30.36 -14.45
CA LYS A 230 -14.58 31.27 -15.40
C LYS A 230 -14.05 30.94 -16.79
N ASN A 231 -14.95 30.77 -17.77
CA ASN A 231 -14.65 30.37 -19.17
C ASN A 231 -14.42 28.85 -19.40
N THR A 232 -15.09 27.98 -18.68
CA THR A 232 -15.16 26.54 -18.96
C THR A 232 -16.03 26.29 -20.20
N GLU A 233 -15.55 25.43 -21.09
CA GLU A 233 -16.30 24.88 -22.22
C GLU A 233 -16.63 23.41 -21.91
N ALA A 234 -17.81 22.92 -22.31
CA ALA A 234 -18.19 21.53 -22.17
C ALA A 234 -18.32 20.85 -23.54
N TYR A 235 -17.82 19.63 -23.62
CA TYR A 235 -17.93 18.73 -24.76
C TYR A 235 -18.60 17.45 -24.28
N SER A 236 -19.59 16.94 -25.02
CA SER A 236 -20.32 15.74 -24.58
C SER A 236 -20.82 14.92 -25.73
N PHE A 237 -21.10 13.65 -25.46
CA PHE A 237 -21.97 12.79 -26.24
C PHE A 237 -22.89 11.97 -25.34
N HIS A 238 -23.98 11.50 -25.94
CA HIS A 238 -24.86 10.49 -25.38
C HIS A 238 -25.16 9.47 -26.48
N LYS A 239 -24.87 8.18 -26.26
CA LYS A 239 -24.97 7.18 -27.30
C LYS A 239 -25.17 5.77 -26.72
N THR A 240 -25.95 4.96 -27.43
CA THR A 240 -25.94 3.51 -27.25
C THR A 240 -24.79 2.91 -28.03
N LEU A 241 -23.93 2.15 -27.36
CA LEU A 241 -22.83 1.41 -27.98
C LEU A 241 -23.14 -0.08 -27.93
N ARG A 242 -23.21 -0.70 -29.09
CA ARG A 242 -23.33 -2.15 -29.23
C ARG A 242 -22.01 -2.84 -28.88
N PRO A 243 -22.01 -4.17 -28.69
CA PRO A 243 -20.77 -4.93 -28.55
C PRO A 243 -19.73 -4.57 -29.63
N GLN A 244 -18.50 -4.30 -29.21
CA GLN A 244 -17.37 -3.88 -30.06
C GLN A 244 -17.50 -2.50 -30.72
N GLU A 245 -18.54 -1.74 -30.44
CA GLU A 245 -18.65 -0.35 -30.87
C GLU A 245 -17.89 0.60 -29.94
N LYS A 246 -17.48 1.72 -30.52
CA LYS A 246 -16.79 2.79 -29.82
C LYS A 246 -17.29 4.17 -30.24
N GLU A 247 -17.11 5.14 -29.36
CA GLU A 247 -17.38 6.54 -29.60
C GLU A 247 -16.22 7.39 -29.12
N THR A 248 -15.83 8.41 -29.91
CA THR A 248 -14.71 9.29 -29.57
C THR A 248 -15.15 10.73 -29.48
N LEU A 249 -14.88 11.36 -28.35
CA LEU A 249 -15.04 12.78 -28.11
C LEU A 249 -13.73 13.50 -28.43
N PHE A 250 -13.73 14.32 -29.47
CA PHE A 250 -12.58 15.11 -29.90
C PHE A 250 -12.63 16.53 -29.33
N ILE A 251 -11.60 16.94 -28.56
CA ILE A 251 -11.45 18.29 -28.04
C ILE A 251 -10.26 18.96 -28.75
N ARG A 252 -10.55 19.61 -29.86
CA ARG A 252 -9.55 20.27 -30.77
C ARG A 252 -9.37 21.73 -30.39
N LYS A 253 -8.91 22.01 -29.18
CA LYS A 253 -8.71 23.35 -28.63
C LYS A 253 -7.34 23.46 -27.98
N LYS A 254 -6.50 24.32 -28.50
CA LYS A 254 -5.17 24.63 -27.93
C LYS A 254 -5.29 25.39 -26.62
N LYS A 255 -4.24 25.29 -25.79
CA LYS A 255 -4.10 26.00 -24.51
C LYS A 255 -5.25 25.69 -23.55
N LYS A 256 -5.57 24.42 -23.41
CA LYS A 256 -6.62 23.92 -22.53
C LYS A 256 -6.11 22.73 -21.70
N ALA A 257 -6.85 22.47 -20.62
CA ALA A 257 -6.80 21.23 -19.89
C ALA A 257 -8.23 20.74 -19.63
N ILE A 258 -8.43 19.44 -19.61
CA ILE A 258 -9.67 18.89 -19.05
C ILE A 258 -9.62 19.15 -17.54
N GLU A 259 -10.68 19.73 -16.98
CA GLU A 259 -10.77 19.97 -15.54
C GLU A 259 -11.72 19.01 -14.81
N GLN A 260 -12.66 18.43 -15.57
CA GLN A 260 -13.62 17.46 -15.05
C GLN A 260 -14.11 16.54 -16.15
N LEU A 261 -14.22 15.25 -15.83
CA LEU A 261 -14.95 14.26 -16.62
C LEU A 261 -16.15 13.77 -15.83
N VAL A 262 -17.30 13.65 -16.49
CA VAL A 262 -18.54 13.12 -15.92
C VAL A 262 -19.03 12.00 -16.83
N PHE A 263 -19.34 10.84 -16.24
CA PHE A 263 -19.80 9.66 -16.93
C PHE A 263 -21.09 9.16 -16.33
N GLN A 264 -21.99 8.66 -17.18
CA GLN A 264 -23.14 7.88 -16.80
C GLN A 264 -23.18 6.65 -17.71
N LEU A 265 -23.29 5.49 -17.10
CA LEU A 265 -23.39 4.19 -17.74
C LEU A 265 -24.70 3.55 -17.35
N ASP A 266 -25.45 3.00 -18.33
CA ASP A 266 -26.61 2.17 -18.11
C ASP A 266 -26.49 0.90 -18.97
N ALA A 267 -26.76 -0.26 -18.36
CA ALA A 267 -26.65 -1.58 -18.96
C ALA A 267 -27.47 -2.60 -18.16
N GLU A 268 -27.88 -3.68 -18.81
CA GLU A 268 -28.64 -4.77 -18.19
C GLU A 268 -27.81 -5.46 -17.10
N ASP A 269 -26.58 -5.88 -17.42
CA ASP A 269 -25.56 -6.36 -16.47
C ASP A 269 -24.58 -5.23 -16.21
N PHE A 270 -24.90 -4.38 -15.24
CA PHE A 270 -24.12 -3.19 -14.92
C PHE A 270 -22.71 -3.51 -14.45
N ASP A 271 -22.55 -4.56 -13.65
CA ASP A 271 -21.26 -4.96 -13.09
C ASP A 271 -20.28 -5.38 -14.20
N GLN A 272 -20.77 -6.22 -15.13
CA GLN A 272 -20.01 -6.61 -16.30
C GLN A 272 -19.73 -5.40 -17.23
N ALA A 273 -20.69 -4.48 -17.36
CA ALA A 273 -20.49 -3.28 -18.15
C ALA A 273 -19.40 -2.37 -17.58
N LEU A 274 -19.30 -2.19 -16.26
CA LEU A 274 -18.21 -1.45 -15.61
C LEU A 274 -16.82 -2.02 -15.94
N ARG A 275 -16.69 -3.35 -16.03
CA ARG A 275 -15.46 -4.04 -16.40
C ARG A 275 -15.21 -3.97 -17.91
N SER A 276 -16.23 -4.12 -18.72
CA SER A 276 -16.09 -4.26 -20.18
C SER A 276 -16.19 -2.93 -20.95
N THR A 277 -16.56 -1.84 -20.29
CA THR A 277 -16.51 -0.49 -20.85
C THR A 277 -15.14 0.12 -20.60
N VAL A 278 -14.36 0.30 -21.65
CA VAL A 278 -12.97 0.76 -21.56
C VAL A 278 -12.88 2.24 -21.94
N LEU A 279 -12.27 3.01 -21.03
CA LEU A 279 -11.87 4.40 -21.25
C LEU A 279 -10.45 4.42 -21.83
N LYS A 280 -10.30 5.11 -22.97
CA LYS A 280 -9.01 5.44 -23.56
C LYS A 280 -8.91 6.94 -23.70
N ILE A 281 -7.76 7.51 -23.34
CA ILE A 281 -7.51 8.93 -23.56
C ILE A 281 -6.16 9.06 -24.28
N SER A 282 -6.16 9.89 -25.32
CA SER A 282 -4.93 10.29 -26.03
C SER A 282 -4.78 11.81 -25.97
N PHE A 283 -3.57 12.26 -25.69
CA PHE A 283 -3.19 13.66 -25.73
C PHE A 283 -2.15 13.86 -26.83
N ASP A 284 -2.47 14.74 -27.78
CA ASP A 284 -1.59 15.09 -28.90
C ASP A 284 -1.08 13.88 -29.69
N GLY A 285 -1.91 12.81 -29.78
CA GLY A 285 -1.61 11.57 -30.49
C GLY A 285 -0.92 10.49 -29.66
N GLU A 286 -0.59 10.75 -28.39
CA GLU A 286 -0.05 9.77 -27.45
C GLU A 286 -1.17 9.21 -26.59
N GLN A 287 -1.46 7.89 -26.67
CA GLN A 287 -2.42 7.22 -25.78
C GLN A 287 -1.82 7.00 -24.42
N THR A 288 -2.34 7.69 -23.41
CA THR A 288 -1.83 7.68 -22.03
C THR A 288 -2.77 7.00 -21.04
N VAL A 289 -4.02 6.77 -21.43
CA VAL A 289 -5.02 6.09 -20.59
C VAL A 289 -5.57 4.89 -21.34
N TRP A 290 -5.60 3.75 -20.66
CA TRP A 290 -6.33 2.55 -21.04
C TRP A 290 -6.78 1.81 -19.77
N THR A 291 -8.08 1.82 -19.49
CA THR A 291 -8.60 1.23 -18.25
C THR A 291 -10.09 0.93 -18.35
N PRO A 292 -10.59 -0.16 -17.71
CA PRO A 292 -12.01 -0.35 -17.45
C PRO A 292 -12.59 0.79 -16.61
N LEU A 293 -13.83 1.15 -16.88
CA LEU A 293 -14.48 2.29 -16.24
C LEU A 293 -14.62 2.11 -14.72
N GLY A 294 -14.99 0.90 -14.28
CA GLY A 294 -15.12 0.59 -12.85
C GLY A 294 -13.81 0.73 -12.07
N ASP A 295 -12.69 0.29 -12.67
CA ASP A 295 -11.36 0.41 -12.06
C ASP A 295 -10.86 1.87 -12.11
N PHE A 296 -11.18 2.62 -13.17
CA PHE A 296 -10.85 4.05 -13.24
C PHE A 296 -11.55 4.85 -12.14
N PHE A 297 -12.77 4.46 -11.78
CA PHE A 297 -13.57 5.12 -10.75
C PHE A 297 -13.52 4.44 -9.37
N ASN A 298 -12.51 3.64 -9.07
CA ASN A 298 -12.27 3.03 -7.74
C ASN A 298 -13.39 2.12 -7.23
N ILE A 299 -14.28 1.64 -8.07
CA ILE A 299 -15.36 0.74 -7.67
C ILE A 299 -15.14 -0.70 -8.10
N GLY A 300 -14.17 -0.94 -9.05
CA GLY A 300 -13.86 -2.27 -9.54
C GLY A 300 -15.08 -2.96 -10.14
N VAL A 301 -15.70 -3.84 -9.37
CA VAL A 301 -16.89 -4.60 -9.75
C VAL A 301 -18.09 -4.15 -8.94
N GLY A 302 -19.16 -3.70 -9.62
CA GLY A 302 -20.41 -3.25 -9.03
C GLY A 302 -20.39 -1.82 -8.48
N LEU A 303 -21.56 -1.20 -8.44
CA LEU A 303 -21.71 0.18 -8.00
C LEU A 303 -21.42 0.31 -6.50
N LYS A 304 -20.59 1.31 -6.16
CA LYS A 304 -20.37 1.81 -4.80
C LYS A 304 -20.29 3.32 -4.82
N THR A 305 -20.99 3.97 -3.93
CA THR A 305 -20.95 5.43 -3.78
C THR A 305 -19.82 5.84 -2.86
N TYR A 306 -19.11 6.88 -3.24
CA TYR A 306 -18.04 7.45 -2.42
C TYR A 306 -17.69 8.85 -2.90
N GLN A 307 -16.97 9.58 -2.07
CA GLN A 307 -16.51 10.92 -2.38
C GLN A 307 -15.08 11.13 -1.90
N MET A 308 -14.15 11.31 -2.86
CA MET A 308 -12.76 11.63 -2.62
C MET A 308 -12.38 12.95 -3.31
N TRP A 309 -11.18 13.44 -3.07
CA TRP A 309 -10.69 14.68 -3.66
C TRP A 309 -10.73 14.69 -5.19
N GLU A 310 -10.25 13.62 -5.82
CA GLU A 310 -10.10 13.55 -7.27
C GLU A 310 -11.24 12.82 -7.98
N ARG A 311 -11.98 11.97 -7.30
CA ARG A 311 -13.04 11.14 -7.90
C ARG A 311 -14.20 10.95 -6.96
N ALA A 312 -15.38 10.79 -7.55
CA ALA A 312 -16.59 10.48 -6.83
C ALA A 312 -17.52 9.61 -7.67
N VAL A 313 -18.32 8.80 -7.00
CA VAL A 313 -19.48 8.10 -7.58
C VAL A 313 -20.70 8.44 -6.75
N GLN A 314 -21.72 8.99 -7.39
CA GLN A 314 -22.97 9.45 -6.77
C GLN A 314 -23.98 8.31 -6.67
N GLU A 315 -25.05 8.51 -5.90
CA GLU A 315 -26.10 7.51 -5.70
C GLU A 315 -26.86 7.15 -6.99
N ASP A 316 -26.94 8.06 -7.94
CA ASP A 316 -27.56 7.83 -9.25
C ASP A 316 -26.60 7.16 -10.26
N GLY A 317 -25.43 6.72 -9.82
CA GLY A 317 -24.42 6.11 -10.65
C GLY A 317 -23.57 7.10 -11.45
N THR A 318 -23.75 8.42 -11.28
CA THR A 318 -22.90 9.43 -11.91
C THR A 318 -21.48 9.32 -11.39
N MET A 319 -20.51 9.12 -12.28
CA MET A 319 -19.10 9.00 -11.98
C MET A 319 -18.36 10.29 -12.37
N ILE A 320 -17.63 10.89 -11.44
CA ILE A 320 -16.97 12.19 -11.60
C ILE A 320 -15.47 12.04 -11.37
N CYS A 321 -14.66 12.48 -12.34
CA CYS A 321 -13.20 12.61 -12.21
C CYS A 321 -12.81 14.09 -12.30
N ARG A 322 -11.94 14.52 -11.38
CA ARG A 322 -11.45 15.92 -11.27
C ARG A 322 -9.94 16.05 -11.48
N TRP A 323 -9.25 15.00 -11.91
CA TRP A 323 -7.87 15.11 -12.35
C TRP A 323 -7.77 16.14 -13.46
N ILE A 324 -6.89 17.14 -13.30
CA ILE A 324 -6.61 18.12 -14.36
C ILE A 324 -5.73 17.43 -15.40
N MET A 325 -6.15 17.45 -16.68
CA MET A 325 -5.45 16.76 -17.77
C MET A 325 -5.06 17.76 -18.86
N PRO A 326 -3.84 18.33 -18.79
CA PRO A 326 -3.36 19.28 -19.80
C PRO A 326 -3.01 18.60 -21.12
N TYR A 327 -3.14 19.34 -22.20
CA TYR A 327 -2.68 18.97 -23.56
C TYR A 327 -2.31 20.20 -24.39
N GLN A 328 -1.56 20.02 -25.49
CA GLN A 328 -1.09 21.13 -26.32
C GLN A 328 -2.08 21.51 -27.43
N HIS A 329 -2.62 20.52 -28.14
CA HIS A 329 -3.43 20.74 -29.36
C HIS A 329 -4.75 20.02 -29.33
N ILE A 330 -4.77 18.74 -28.89
CA ILE A 330 -5.95 17.89 -28.97
C ILE A 330 -5.97 16.90 -27.81
N ALA A 331 -7.17 16.69 -27.25
CA ALA A 331 -7.47 15.53 -26.41
C ALA A 331 -8.54 14.68 -27.10
N GLU A 332 -8.36 13.36 -27.09
CA GLU A 332 -9.28 12.37 -27.64
C GLU A 332 -9.70 11.43 -26.51
N LEU A 333 -11.01 11.40 -26.21
CA LEU A 333 -11.60 10.48 -25.24
C LEU A 333 -12.41 9.44 -25.99
N GLU A 334 -11.94 8.21 -26.02
CA GLU A 334 -12.64 7.10 -26.66
C GLU A 334 -13.24 6.18 -25.57
N ILE A 335 -14.51 5.86 -25.70
CA ILE A 335 -15.19 4.81 -24.95
C ILE A 335 -15.44 3.65 -25.91
N GLU A 336 -14.99 2.46 -25.50
CA GLU A 336 -15.20 1.22 -26.24
C GLU A 336 -15.98 0.21 -25.40
N ASN A 337 -17.06 -0.32 -25.96
CA ASN A 337 -17.81 -1.43 -25.39
C ASN A 337 -17.15 -2.75 -25.81
N MET A 338 -16.30 -3.31 -24.96
CA MET A 338 -15.67 -4.63 -25.18
C MET A 338 -16.55 -5.79 -24.67
N GLY A 339 -17.73 -5.47 -24.12
CA GLY A 339 -18.69 -6.45 -23.58
C GLY A 339 -19.53 -7.14 -24.66
N LYS A 340 -20.56 -7.87 -24.20
CA LYS A 340 -21.46 -8.65 -25.04
C LYS A 340 -22.90 -8.11 -25.06
N GLN A 341 -23.18 -7.03 -24.36
CA GLN A 341 -24.47 -6.35 -24.25
C GLN A 341 -24.39 -4.93 -24.79
N ASP A 342 -25.50 -4.35 -25.14
CA ASP A 342 -25.61 -2.93 -25.45
C ASP A 342 -25.42 -2.12 -24.15
N ILE A 343 -24.75 -0.96 -24.24
CA ILE A 343 -24.62 -0.02 -23.15
C ILE A 343 -25.11 1.37 -23.59
N GLN A 344 -25.72 2.10 -22.68
CA GLN A 344 -26.00 3.52 -22.87
C GLN A 344 -24.92 4.32 -22.14
N MET A 345 -24.24 5.19 -22.87
CA MET A 345 -23.11 5.93 -22.36
C MET A 345 -23.28 7.43 -22.57
N SER A 346 -23.21 8.20 -21.47
CA SER A 346 -23.06 9.65 -21.50
C SER A 346 -21.70 10.05 -20.99
N VAL A 347 -21.01 10.89 -21.73
CA VAL A 347 -19.72 11.46 -21.34
C VAL A 347 -19.78 12.97 -21.49
N THR A 348 -19.34 13.68 -20.45
CA THR A 348 -19.13 15.13 -20.51
C THR A 348 -17.72 15.48 -20.03
N ALA A 349 -16.96 16.17 -20.86
CA ALA A 349 -15.66 16.73 -20.54
C ALA A 349 -15.76 18.25 -20.42
N LYS A 350 -15.46 18.80 -19.24
CA LYS A 350 -15.31 20.23 -19.02
C LYS A 350 -13.85 20.60 -19.17
N VAL A 351 -13.56 21.68 -19.91
CA VAL A 351 -12.20 22.14 -20.17
C VAL A 351 -12.02 23.58 -19.69
N MET A 352 -10.85 23.85 -19.15
CA MET A 352 -10.45 25.17 -18.67
C MET A 352 -9.26 25.71 -19.46
N PRO A 353 -8.98 27.02 -19.43
CA PRO A 353 -7.75 27.59 -19.94
C PRO A 353 -6.52 27.00 -19.21
N TYR A 354 -5.53 26.57 -19.98
CA TYR A 354 -4.23 26.11 -19.48
C TYR A 354 -3.15 26.45 -20.52
N THR A 355 -2.01 26.99 -20.08
CA THR A 355 -0.89 27.27 -20.97
C THR A 355 0.18 26.21 -20.75
N TRP A 356 0.36 25.34 -21.73
CA TRP A 356 1.41 24.33 -21.74
C TRP A 356 2.79 25.01 -21.68
N ASN A 357 3.67 24.50 -20.83
CA ASN A 357 5.05 24.94 -20.66
C ASN A 357 6.00 23.74 -20.50
N ASP A 358 7.30 24.01 -20.33
CA ASP A 358 8.32 22.97 -20.25
C ASP A 358 8.18 22.04 -19.04
N ARG A 359 7.38 22.41 -18.03
CA ARG A 359 7.10 21.57 -16.85
C ARG A 359 5.82 20.76 -17.01
N SER A 360 4.96 21.10 -17.93
CA SER A 360 3.66 20.45 -18.15
C SER A 360 3.80 18.96 -18.45
N MET A 361 2.84 18.17 -17.99
CA MET A 361 2.81 16.71 -18.10
C MET A 361 1.44 16.24 -18.59
N TYR A 362 1.41 15.10 -19.28
CA TYR A 362 0.17 14.38 -19.57
C TYR A 362 -0.25 13.55 -18.36
N PHE A 363 -1.56 13.40 -18.21
CA PHE A 363 -2.15 12.44 -17.28
C PHE A 363 -2.10 11.04 -17.88
N HIS A 364 -1.76 10.05 -17.05
CA HIS A 364 -1.72 8.64 -17.42
C HIS A 364 -2.56 7.80 -16.45
N SER A 365 -3.14 6.76 -16.97
CA SER A 365 -3.76 5.70 -16.17
C SER A 365 -3.58 4.37 -16.85
N SER A 366 -3.12 3.37 -16.11
CA SER A 366 -2.85 2.05 -16.64
C SER A 366 -3.44 0.96 -15.75
N TRP A 367 -4.02 -0.04 -16.38
CA TRP A 367 -4.70 -1.14 -15.71
C TRP A 367 -3.97 -2.46 -15.90
N ARG A 368 -4.01 -3.27 -14.84
CA ARG A 368 -3.56 -4.65 -14.82
C ARG A 368 -4.62 -5.52 -14.17
N MET A 369 -4.88 -6.68 -14.73
CA MET A 369 -5.58 -7.78 -14.11
C MET A 369 -4.88 -9.07 -14.51
N ASP A 370 -4.71 -9.97 -13.56
CA ASP A 370 -4.09 -11.26 -13.80
C ASP A 370 -5.12 -12.38 -13.69
N ASP A 371 -4.78 -13.56 -14.22
CA ASP A 371 -5.41 -14.81 -13.85
C ASP A 371 -5.21 -15.05 -12.35
N PRO A 372 -5.96 -16.00 -11.73
CA PRO A 372 -5.77 -16.25 -10.31
C PRO A 372 -4.30 -16.43 -9.94
N THR A 373 -3.86 -15.67 -8.94
CA THR A 373 -2.47 -15.54 -8.52
C THR A 373 -2.26 -16.34 -7.24
N PRO A 374 -1.21 -17.21 -7.14
CA PRO A 374 -0.99 -18.03 -5.96
C PRO A 374 -0.60 -17.19 -4.74
N GLY A 375 -1.03 -17.62 -3.55
CA GLY A 375 -0.64 -17.01 -2.28
C GLY A 375 0.78 -17.36 -1.84
N PHE A 376 1.41 -18.34 -2.51
CA PHE A 376 2.78 -18.77 -2.27
C PHE A 376 3.42 -19.33 -3.57
N PRO A 377 4.76 -19.16 -3.82
CA PRO A 377 5.69 -18.38 -2.98
C PRO A 377 5.34 -16.90 -2.95
N LEU A 378 5.72 -16.22 -1.87
CA LEU A 378 5.55 -14.76 -1.77
C LEU A 378 6.36 -14.07 -2.86
N PHE A 379 5.84 -12.99 -3.39
CA PHE A 379 6.50 -12.19 -4.43
C PHE A 379 6.01 -10.74 -4.40
N ASP A 380 6.82 -9.85 -4.94
CA ASP A 380 6.44 -8.45 -5.14
C ASP A 380 5.51 -8.32 -6.34
N TYR A 381 4.21 -8.11 -6.08
CA TYR A 381 3.20 -7.85 -7.11
C TYR A 381 3.39 -6.45 -7.67
N ASN A 382 3.95 -6.36 -8.89
CA ASN A 382 4.21 -5.08 -9.53
C ASN A 382 2.92 -4.40 -9.96
N LEU A 383 2.62 -3.22 -9.43
CA LEU A 383 1.50 -2.38 -9.83
C LEU A 383 1.79 -1.73 -11.18
N VAL A 384 2.94 -1.07 -11.26
CA VAL A 384 3.42 -0.41 -12.49
C VAL A 384 4.93 -0.18 -12.42
N ASN A 385 5.59 -0.31 -13.57
CA ASN A 385 6.94 0.19 -13.80
C ASN A 385 6.86 1.27 -14.88
N VAL A 386 7.22 2.51 -14.52
CA VAL A 386 7.16 3.69 -15.40
C VAL A 386 8.57 4.10 -15.80
N LYS A 387 8.75 4.45 -17.08
CA LYS A 387 9.98 5.04 -17.60
C LYS A 387 9.70 6.42 -18.15
N GLY A 388 10.51 7.40 -17.79
CA GLY A 388 10.36 8.80 -18.13
C GLY A 388 10.49 9.71 -16.92
N LYS A 389 10.05 10.95 -17.03
CA LYS A 389 10.04 11.95 -15.95
C LYS A 389 8.61 12.29 -15.59
N GLY A 390 8.24 12.14 -14.31
CA GLY A 390 6.86 12.32 -13.90
C GLY A 390 6.62 12.33 -12.41
N ILE A 391 5.35 12.18 -12.03
CA ILE A 391 4.86 12.12 -10.63
C ILE A 391 3.79 11.03 -10.53
N TYR A 392 3.99 10.07 -9.64
CA TYR A 392 2.96 9.08 -9.29
C TYR A 392 1.98 9.67 -8.27
N VAL A 393 0.68 9.54 -8.54
CA VAL A 393 -0.35 10.23 -7.75
C VAL A 393 -1.42 9.32 -7.18
N GLY A 394 -1.31 8.01 -7.38
CA GLY A 394 -2.20 7.06 -6.69
C GLY A 394 -2.53 5.81 -7.48
N ASP A 395 -3.35 4.99 -6.85
CA ASP A 395 -3.78 3.70 -7.37
C ASP A 395 -5.12 3.26 -6.79
N GLN A 396 -5.64 2.21 -7.38
CA GLN A 396 -6.81 1.46 -6.93
C GLN A 396 -6.45 -0.04 -7.01
N PHE A 397 -6.84 -0.80 -6.00
CA PHE A 397 -6.57 -2.22 -5.88
C PHE A 397 -7.88 -2.96 -5.59
N THR A 398 -8.25 -3.87 -6.47
CA THR A 398 -9.39 -4.77 -6.30
C THR A 398 -8.91 -6.19 -6.15
N VAL A 399 -9.42 -6.89 -5.15
CA VAL A 399 -9.10 -8.29 -4.85
C VAL A 399 -10.37 -9.11 -4.79
N LEU A 400 -10.43 -10.24 -5.49
CA LEU A 400 -11.37 -11.30 -5.21
C LEU A 400 -10.69 -12.30 -4.29
N ASN A 401 -11.15 -12.36 -3.04
CA ASN A 401 -10.69 -13.28 -2.01
C ASN A 401 -11.63 -14.49 -1.92
N PRO A 402 -11.15 -15.73 -2.09
CA PRO A 402 -12.01 -16.92 -2.15
C PRO A 402 -12.44 -17.47 -0.79
N GLU A 403 -11.82 -17.06 0.31
CA GLU A 403 -12.08 -17.58 1.65
C GLU A 403 -12.20 -16.49 2.70
N GLU A 404 -12.73 -16.85 3.87
CA GLU A 404 -12.70 -15.98 5.04
C GLU A 404 -11.26 -15.85 5.55
N GLY A 405 -10.79 -14.62 5.70
CA GLY A 405 -9.45 -14.31 6.16
C GLY A 405 -8.89 -13.08 5.47
N TRP A 406 -7.83 -12.51 6.05
CA TRP A 406 -7.21 -11.32 5.52
C TRP A 406 -6.27 -11.66 4.36
N TRP A 407 -6.34 -10.88 3.28
CA TRP A 407 -5.61 -11.10 2.03
C TRP A 407 -4.43 -10.15 1.82
N GLY A 408 -4.22 -9.14 2.68
CA GLY A 408 -3.37 -7.99 2.39
C GLY A 408 -2.36 -7.64 3.47
N GLU A 409 -1.54 -8.60 3.94
CA GLU A 409 -0.41 -8.34 4.86
C GLU A 409 0.83 -7.78 4.15
N GLY A 410 0.82 -7.73 2.82
CA GLY A 410 2.00 -7.40 2.02
C GLY A 410 2.35 -5.93 1.99
N ASP A 411 3.64 -5.63 2.15
CA ASP A 411 4.22 -4.30 2.18
C ASP A 411 4.28 -3.63 0.82
N GLU A 412 4.03 -2.32 0.74
CA GLU A 412 4.41 -1.56 -0.45
C GLU A 412 5.92 -1.32 -0.49
N LYS A 413 6.50 -1.50 -1.68
CA LYS A 413 7.91 -1.27 -1.98
C LYS A 413 8.05 -0.43 -3.24
N VAL A 414 8.51 0.82 -3.08
CA VAL A 414 8.61 1.77 -4.20
C VAL A 414 10.04 2.19 -4.42
N TYR A 415 10.55 1.90 -5.61
CA TYR A 415 11.88 2.31 -6.06
C TYR A 415 11.74 3.51 -6.99
N VAL A 416 12.54 4.53 -6.74
CA VAL A 416 12.55 5.77 -7.49
C VAL A 416 13.94 6.00 -8.08
N ASP A 417 14.02 6.15 -9.39
CA ASP A 417 15.24 6.44 -10.14
C ASP A 417 16.33 5.38 -9.94
N ASP A 418 17.38 5.66 -9.15
CA ASP A 418 18.54 4.79 -8.92
C ASP A 418 18.48 4.05 -7.57
N ASP A 419 17.31 3.96 -6.98
CA ASP A 419 17.14 3.28 -5.70
C ASP A 419 17.57 1.81 -5.80
N ILE A 420 18.45 1.38 -4.91
CA ILE A 420 18.84 -0.03 -4.72
C ILE A 420 18.06 -0.71 -3.60
N PHE A 421 17.46 0.09 -2.71
CA PHE A 421 16.51 -0.28 -1.68
C PHE A 421 15.32 0.69 -1.78
N PRO A 422 14.06 0.26 -1.56
CA PRO A 422 12.90 1.13 -1.73
C PRO A 422 12.99 2.41 -0.90
N SER A 423 12.79 3.57 -1.52
CA SER A 423 12.64 4.85 -0.80
C SER A 423 11.37 4.90 0.04
N LEU A 424 10.36 4.12 -0.35
CA LEU A 424 9.14 3.92 0.41
C LEU A 424 8.97 2.42 0.64
N PHE A 425 8.98 2.00 1.89
CA PHE A 425 8.79 0.62 2.33
C PHE A 425 7.70 0.62 3.41
N GLY A 426 6.63 -0.15 3.20
CA GLY A 426 5.44 -0.20 4.04
C GLY A 426 5.48 -1.18 5.19
N THR A 427 4.30 -1.55 5.66
CA THR A 427 4.06 -2.45 6.79
C THR A 427 2.79 -3.29 6.62
N GLY A 428 2.19 -3.27 5.43
CA GLY A 428 0.97 -3.98 5.10
C GLY A 428 0.13 -3.25 4.05
N THR A 429 -0.63 -4.00 3.29
CA THR A 429 -1.50 -3.44 2.22
C THR A 429 -2.58 -2.53 2.80
N GLU A 430 -3.23 -2.92 3.93
CA GLU A 430 -4.21 -2.06 4.60
C GLU A 430 -3.59 -0.77 5.12
N ASP A 431 -2.37 -0.83 5.63
CA ASP A 431 -1.62 0.30 6.16
C ASP A 431 -1.33 1.31 5.05
N TYR A 432 -0.94 0.80 3.88
CA TYR A 432 -0.78 1.60 2.67
C TYR A 432 -2.06 2.34 2.31
N TYR A 433 -3.22 1.67 2.36
CA TYR A 433 -4.54 2.27 2.10
C TYR A 433 -5.14 3.00 3.30
N GLY A 434 -4.39 3.09 4.42
CA GLY A 434 -4.66 3.99 5.54
C GLY A 434 -5.64 3.49 6.58
N TRP A 435 -5.86 2.20 6.68
CA TRP A 435 -6.62 1.54 7.75
C TRP A 435 -5.77 0.43 8.36
N ALA A 436 -6.26 -0.35 9.30
CA ALA A 436 -5.45 -1.34 10.00
C ALA A 436 -6.25 -2.52 10.55
N GLY A 437 -5.52 -3.58 10.94
CA GLY A 437 -6.08 -4.74 11.58
C GLY A 437 -6.96 -5.56 10.66
N GLY A 438 -6.42 -5.95 9.52
CA GLY A 438 -7.06 -6.69 8.44
C GLY A 438 -7.73 -8.01 8.82
N VAL A 439 -7.54 -8.50 10.04
CA VAL A 439 -8.24 -9.67 10.56
C VAL A 439 -9.73 -9.37 10.66
N VAL A 440 -10.53 -10.15 9.93
CA VAL A 440 -11.99 -10.11 9.92
C VAL A 440 -12.63 -8.76 9.56
N PRO A 441 -12.24 -8.10 8.45
CA PRO A 441 -12.96 -6.94 7.94
C PRO A 441 -14.35 -7.33 7.43
N ASN A 442 -15.29 -6.41 7.60
CA ASN A 442 -16.68 -6.57 7.20
C ASN A 442 -17.21 -5.29 6.53
N PRO A 443 -18.41 -5.29 5.90
CA PRO A 443 -18.95 -4.12 5.21
C PRO A 443 -19.06 -2.84 6.04
N GLU A 444 -19.18 -2.93 7.38
CA GLU A 444 -19.15 -1.78 8.27
C GLU A 444 -17.76 -1.12 8.37
N ASP A 445 -16.74 -1.75 7.81
CA ASP A 445 -15.38 -1.22 7.70
C ASP A 445 -15.17 -0.37 6.42
N GLU A 446 -16.21 -0.25 5.57
CA GLU A 446 -16.17 0.63 4.40
C GLU A 446 -16.05 2.09 4.83
N PHE A 447 -15.14 2.82 4.20
CA PHE A 447 -14.95 4.25 4.44
C PHE A 447 -14.40 4.97 3.21
N TYR A 448 -14.49 6.28 3.21
CA TYR A 448 -13.75 7.17 2.32
C TYR A 448 -13.36 8.47 3.04
N THR A 449 -12.22 9.02 2.64
CA THR A 449 -11.66 10.30 3.08
C THR A 449 -11.27 11.12 1.85
N PRO A 450 -10.77 12.33 1.96
CA PRO A 450 -10.27 13.03 0.77
C PRO A 450 -9.25 12.25 -0.06
N PHE A 451 -8.38 11.44 0.58
CA PHE A 451 -7.25 10.80 -0.08
C PHE A 451 -7.21 9.27 0.00
N LEU A 452 -8.06 8.64 0.79
CA LEU A 452 -8.08 7.20 1.04
C LEU A 452 -9.51 6.67 0.98
N SER A 453 -9.65 5.43 0.51
CA SER A 453 -10.93 4.73 0.65
C SER A 453 -10.76 3.22 0.68
N ASN A 454 -11.72 2.58 1.35
CA ASN A 454 -12.01 1.16 1.29
C ASN A 454 -13.50 1.06 0.93
N VAL A 455 -13.82 1.25 -0.35
CA VAL A 455 -15.22 1.42 -0.81
C VAL A 455 -15.98 0.11 -0.87
N ARG A 456 -15.28 -1.02 -0.83
CA ARG A 456 -15.89 -2.34 -0.85
C ARG A 456 -15.15 -3.27 0.07
N VAL A 457 -15.85 -3.81 1.04
CA VAL A 457 -15.41 -4.89 1.92
C VAL A 457 -16.39 -6.03 1.82
N ALA A 458 -15.93 -7.19 1.38
CA ALA A 458 -16.76 -8.36 1.24
C ALA A 458 -17.05 -9.01 2.61
N ALA A 459 -18.15 -9.74 2.70
CA ALA A 459 -18.58 -10.47 3.90
C ALA A 459 -18.86 -11.95 3.57
N PRO A 460 -18.64 -12.85 4.56
CA PRO A 460 -17.98 -12.58 5.83
C PRO A 460 -16.45 -12.45 5.68
N ASN A 461 -15.83 -11.71 6.57
CA ASN A 461 -14.38 -11.67 6.77
C ASN A 461 -13.58 -11.47 5.46
N SER A 462 -13.93 -10.45 4.67
CA SER A 462 -13.37 -10.09 3.36
C SER A 462 -13.52 -11.15 2.23
N MET A 463 -14.29 -12.22 2.43
CA MET A 463 -14.53 -13.23 1.40
C MET A 463 -15.40 -12.68 0.26
N GLY A 464 -14.84 -12.50 -0.92
CA GLY A 464 -15.45 -11.89 -2.10
C GLY A 464 -14.63 -10.73 -2.62
N TYR A 465 -15.28 -9.80 -3.35
CA TYR A 465 -14.61 -8.62 -3.90
C TYR A 465 -14.37 -7.53 -2.85
N ASN A 466 -13.12 -7.06 -2.77
CA ASN A 466 -12.67 -5.96 -1.94
C ASN A 466 -12.02 -4.89 -2.82
N THR A 467 -12.20 -3.60 -2.51
CA THR A 467 -11.63 -2.51 -3.33
C THR A 467 -11.17 -1.36 -2.45
N CYS A 468 -9.87 -1.06 -2.53
CA CYS A 468 -9.20 0.02 -1.83
C CYS A 468 -8.61 1.02 -2.82
N THR A 469 -8.42 2.28 -2.39
CA THR A 469 -7.71 3.27 -3.21
C THR A 469 -6.96 4.28 -2.36
N ARG A 470 -5.86 4.78 -2.91
CA ARG A 470 -5.08 5.89 -2.37
C ARG A 470 -4.83 6.95 -3.43
N THR A 471 -5.13 8.20 -3.10
CA THR A 471 -4.74 9.39 -3.87
C THR A 471 -3.63 10.11 -3.11
N ARG A 472 -2.56 10.47 -3.79
CA ARG A 472 -1.41 11.18 -3.23
C ARG A 472 -1.39 12.62 -3.73
N VAL A 473 -1.15 13.56 -2.83
CA VAL A 473 -1.02 14.98 -3.14
C VAL A 473 0.31 15.51 -2.62
N LEU A 474 0.43 15.84 -1.34
CA LEU A 474 1.72 16.25 -0.76
C LEU A 474 2.72 15.09 -0.68
N ASP A 475 2.24 13.87 -0.57
CA ASP A 475 3.02 12.64 -0.59
C ASP A 475 3.13 12.02 -1.99
N ALA A 476 2.81 12.77 -3.06
CA ALA A 476 3.03 12.36 -4.44
C ALA A 476 4.53 12.06 -4.71
N ILE A 477 4.81 11.10 -5.59
CA ILE A 477 6.15 10.55 -5.78
C ILE A 477 6.73 11.03 -7.10
N PRO A 478 7.57 12.09 -7.13
CA PRO A 478 8.26 12.51 -8.35
C PRO A 478 9.40 11.53 -8.69
N PHE A 479 9.61 11.32 -9.98
CA PHE A 479 10.71 10.53 -10.53
C PHE A 479 11.30 11.23 -11.76
N ASN A 480 12.61 11.12 -11.97
CA ASN A 480 13.30 11.75 -13.11
C ASN A 480 13.49 10.81 -14.29
N ARG A 481 13.57 9.50 -14.05
CA ARG A 481 13.86 8.49 -15.06
C ARG A 481 12.94 7.29 -15.00
N GLN A 482 12.63 6.83 -13.79
CA GLN A 482 11.79 5.64 -13.59
C GLN A 482 11.17 5.59 -12.21
N LEU A 483 10.07 4.86 -12.13
CA LEU A 483 9.43 4.46 -10.88
C LEU A 483 9.03 3.00 -11.01
N ASP A 484 9.32 2.19 -9.97
CA ASP A 484 8.89 0.80 -9.86
C ASP A 484 8.09 0.64 -8.57
N PHE A 485 6.78 0.37 -8.71
CA PHE A 485 5.87 0.25 -7.58
C PHE A 485 5.37 -1.17 -7.43
N ASN A 486 5.60 -1.74 -6.25
CA ASN A 486 5.24 -3.10 -5.90
C ASN A 486 4.47 -3.15 -4.58
N ILE A 487 3.59 -4.15 -4.43
CA ILE A 487 3.01 -4.58 -3.15
C ILE A 487 3.25 -6.08 -3.04
N GLU A 488 3.68 -6.55 -1.88
CA GLU A 488 3.88 -7.99 -1.66
C GLU A 488 2.57 -8.75 -1.82
N SER A 489 2.65 -9.93 -2.46
CA SER A 489 1.56 -10.89 -2.44
C SER A 489 1.62 -11.68 -1.13
N SER A 490 1.03 -11.13 -0.08
CA SER A 490 1.01 -11.74 1.25
C SER A 490 -0.37 -11.62 1.88
N GLY A 491 -0.85 -12.69 2.46
CA GLY A 491 -2.12 -12.77 3.16
C GLY A 491 -2.09 -13.86 4.22
N SER A 492 -3.24 -14.12 4.85
CA SER A 492 -3.37 -15.14 5.88
C SER A 492 -3.11 -16.55 5.36
N ASN A 493 -3.45 -16.84 4.11
CA ASN A 493 -3.19 -18.13 3.49
C ASN A 493 -1.97 -18.08 2.57
N ARG A 494 -0.90 -18.77 2.97
CA ARG A 494 0.40 -18.81 2.28
C ARG A 494 0.67 -20.23 1.74
N THR A 495 -0.24 -20.74 0.91
CA THR A 495 -0.09 -22.04 0.26
C THR A 495 -0.07 -21.90 -1.27
N SER A 496 0.64 -22.81 -1.94
CA SER A 496 0.78 -22.78 -3.41
C SER A 496 -0.52 -23.11 -4.16
N TRP A 497 -1.47 -23.75 -3.50
CA TRP A 497 -2.79 -24.06 -4.08
C TRP A 497 -3.83 -22.95 -3.87
N PHE A 498 -3.61 -22.04 -2.92
CA PHE A 498 -4.49 -20.91 -2.67
C PHE A 498 -4.22 -19.80 -3.68
N HIS A 499 -5.25 -19.30 -4.34
CA HIS A 499 -5.15 -18.24 -5.34
C HIS A 499 -6.16 -17.14 -5.07
N LEU A 500 -5.72 -15.92 -5.26
CA LEU A 500 -6.50 -14.68 -5.27
C LEU A 500 -6.61 -14.18 -6.71
N GLN A 501 -7.53 -13.27 -7.00
CA GLN A 501 -7.51 -12.54 -8.25
C GLN A 501 -7.32 -11.06 -7.99
N TYR A 502 -6.28 -10.47 -8.57
CA TYR A 502 -5.95 -9.06 -8.44
C TYR A 502 -6.30 -8.26 -9.69
N ALA A 503 -6.81 -7.04 -9.49
CA ALA A 503 -6.92 -6.02 -10.53
C ALA A 503 -6.47 -4.68 -9.96
N VAL A 504 -5.64 -3.97 -10.70
CA VAL A 504 -5.00 -2.71 -10.27
C VAL A 504 -5.15 -1.66 -11.34
N ASN A 505 -5.47 -0.44 -10.94
CA ASN A 505 -5.39 0.72 -11.79
C ASN A 505 -4.49 1.77 -11.14
N THR A 506 -3.56 2.34 -11.91
CA THR A 506 -2.58 3.32 -11.41
C THR A 506 -2.77 4.67 -12.08
N TYR A 507 -2.42 5.76 -11.37
CA TYR A 507 -2.56 7.14 -11.83
C TYR A 507 -1.25 7.89 -11.65
N TRP A 508 -0.81 8.54 -12.70
CA TRP A 508 0.43 9.29 -12.72
C TRP A 508 0.44 10.38 -13.78
N TYR A 509 1.30 11.38 -13.63
CA TYR A 509 1.58 12.40 -14.64
C TYR A 509 3.00 12.22 -15.14
N ALA A 510 3.23 12.42 -16.44
CA ALA A 510 4.58 12.41 -16.97
C ALA A 510 4.74 13.27 -18.22
N LYS A 511 6.00 13.59 -18.50
CA LYS A 511 6.41 14.26 -19.72
C LYS A 511 6.02 13.44 -20.95
N PRO A 512 5.74 14.11 -22.10
CA PRO A 512 5.52 13.41 -23.36
C PRO A 512 6.61 12.36 -23.65
N GLY A 513 6.19 11.21 -24.18
CA GLY A 513 7.08 10.08 -24.48
C GLY A 513 7.40 9.16 -23.30
N ALA A 514 6.84 9.39 -22.11
CA ALA A 514 6.92 8.43 -21.02
C ALA A 514 6.15 7.14 -21.35
N SER A 515 6.59 6.03 -20.77
CA SER A 515 5.98 4.72 -21.02
C SER A 515 5.90 3.90 -19.73
N CYS A 516 5.07 2.86 -19.75
CA CYS A 516 5.01 1.89 -18.65
C CYS A 516 5.01 0.45 -19.18
N ASN A 517 5.22 -0.50 -18.25
CA ASN A 517 5.19 -1.93 -18.54
C ASN A 517 3.77 -2.50 -18.72
N ARG A 518 2.73 -1.67 -18.62
CA ARG A 518 1.33 -2.08 -18.82
C ARG A 518 0.91 -1.85 -20.24
N LYS A 519 0.42 -2.91 -20.87
CA LYS A 519 -0.20 -2.86 -22.20
C LYS A 519 -1.70 -3.00 -22.06
N PRO A 520 -2.48 -2.50 -23.03
CA PRO A 520 -3.91 -2.81 -23.13
C PRO A 520 -4.18 -4.30 -23.00
N LEU A 521 -5.22 -4.68 -22.23
CA LEU A 521 -5.63 -6.05 -21.96
C LEU A 521 -7.10 -6.28 -22.38
N PRO A 522 -7.43 -6.16 -23.69
CA PRO A 522 -8.81 -6.25 -24.15
C PRO A 522 -9.47 -7.60 -23.85
N GLU A 523 -8.71 -8.69 -23.87
CA GLU A 523 -9.21 -10.03 -23.53
C GLU A 523 -9.66 -10.10 -22.05
N MET A 524 -8.89 -9.49 -21.14
CA MET A 524 -9.23 -9.46 -19.71
C MET A 524 -10.41 -8.53 -19.44
N ALA A 525 -10.50 -7.38 -20.11
CA ALA A 525 -11.62 -6.46 -19.97
C ALA A 525 -12.93 -7.04 -20.54
N SER A 526 -12.87 -7.82 -21.61
CA SER A 526 -14.04 -8.48 -22.23
C SER A 526 -14.47 -9.78 -21.53
N ARG A 527 -13.60 -10.33 -20.69
CA ARG A 527 -13.86 -11.59 -19.97
C ARG A 527 -15.02 -11.41 -18.99
N LYS A 528 -15.83 -12.45 -18.83
CA LYS A 528 -16.85 -12.51 -17.77
C LYS A 528 -16.17 -12.29 -16.41
N ILE A 529 -16.76 -11.47 -15.57
CA ILE A 529 -16.32 -11.28 -14.18
C ILE A 529 -16.35 -12.63 -13.47
N MET A 530 -15.23 -13.00 -12.87
CA MET A 530 -15.12 -14.23 -12.10
C MET A 530 -15.96 -14.13 -10.83
N THR A 531 -16.80 -15.11 -10.61
CA THR A 531 -17.58 -15.19 -9.37
C THR A 531 -16.74 -15.80 -8.25
N LEU A 532 -17.16 -15.57 -7.00
CA LEU A 532 -16.56 -16.19 -5.82
C LEU A 532 -16.51 -17.72 -5.96
N GLN A 533 -17.61 -18.34 -6.40
CA GLN A 533 -17.72 -19.79 -6.57
C GLN A 533 -16.78 -20.32 -7.67
N GLU A 534 -16.57 -19.57 -8.75
CA GLU A 534 -15.63 -19.96 -9.82
C GLU A 534 -14.19 -19.94 -9.29
N LEU A 535 -13.80 -18.96 -8.48
CA LEU A 535 -12.46 -18.91 -7.87
C LEU A 535 -12.29 -19.99 -6.79
N GLN A 536 -13.31 -20.25 -5.98
CA GLN A 536 -13.31 -21.35 -5.00
C GLN A 536 -13.14 -22.71 -5.70
N ALA A 537 -13.90 -22.97 -6.77
CA ALA A 537 -13.76 -24.20 -7.56
C ALA A 537 -12.36 -24.32 -8.20
N TYR A 538 -11.78 -23.21 -8.64
CA TYR A 538 -10.39 -23.17 -9.14
C TYR A 538 -9.40 -23.58 -8.04
N ASN A 539 -9.53 -23.03 -6.84
CA ASN A 539 -8.67 -23.36 -5.70
C ASN A 539 -8.82 -24.80 -5.25
N GLU A 540 -10.03 -25.35 -5.21
CA GLU A 540 -10.24 -26.78 -4.91
C GLU A 540 -9.53 -27.69 -5.92
N LYS A 541 -9.52 -27.33 -7.20
CA LYS A 541 -8.75 -28.04 -8.20
C LYS A 541 -7.25 -27.93 -7.95
N CYS A 542 -6.73 -26.72 -7.70
CA CYS A 542 -5.32 -26.52 -7.36
C CYS A 542 -4.93 -27.29 -6.09
N LYS A 543 -5.82 -27.30 -5.09
CA LYS A 543 -5.62 -28.09 -3.86
C LYS A 543 -5.54 -29.58 -4.11
N ALA A 544 -6.29 -30.11 -5.05
CA ALA A 544 -6.19 -31.51 -5.45
C ALA A 544 -4.85 -31.87 -6.12
N ASP A 545 -4.26 -30.90 -6.81
CA ASP A 545 -2.99 -31.01 -7.54
C ASP A 545 -1.77 -30.51 -6.72
N ARG A 546 -1.93 -30.24 -5.41
CA ARG A 546 -0.89 -29.64 -4.56
C ARG A 546 0.35 -30.50 -4.44
N TYR A 547 1.48 -29.84 -4.16
CA TYR A 547 2.75 -30.49 -3.95
C TYR A 547 2.73 -31.36 -2.68
N ILE A 548 3.17 -32.61 -2.83
CA ILE A 548 3.44 -33.52 -1.72
C ILE A 548 4.87 -34.02 -1.90
N TYR A 549 5.70 -33.88 -0.88
CA TYR A 549 7.08 -34.34 -0.94
C TYR A 549 7.10 -35.87 -1.14
N PRO A 550 7.82 -36.39 -2.15
CA PRO A 550 7.78 -37.82 -2.49
C PRO A 550 8.19 -38.72 -1.31
N GLY A 551 7.24 -39.51 -0.81
CA GLY A 551 7.43 -40.41 0.33
C GLY A 551 7.31 -39.77 1.69
N ALA A 552 6.80 -38.53 1.77
CA ALA A 552 6.48 -37.87 3.03
C ALA A 552 5.39 -38.63 3.80
N ILE A 553 5.56 -38.70 5.10
CA ILE A 553 4.51 -38.98 6.09
C ILE A 553 4.17 -37.67 6.73
N GLU A 554 3.06 -37.07 6.31
CA GLU A 554 2.65 -35.71 6.67
C GLU A 554 2.35 -35.60 8.16
N ALA A 555 2.97 -34.64 8.86
CA ALA A 555 2.88 -34.52 10.29
C ALA A 555 1.47 -34.14 10.77
N GLU A 556 0.74 -33.35 9.98
CA GLU A 556 -0.64 -32.95 10.30
C GLU A 556 -1.61 -34.13 10.34
N ASN A 557 -1.30 -35.24 9.63
CA ASN A 557 -2.10 -36.47 9.64
C ASN A 557 -1.76 -37.43 10.79
N LEU A 558 -0.71 -37.13 11.57
CA LEU A 558 -0.28 -37.98 12.67
C LEU A 558 -0.94 -37.64 13.98
N GLU A 559 -1.21 -38.65 14.80
CA GLU A 559 -1.59 -38.41 16.18
C GLU A 559 -0.42 -37.88 16.97
N THR A 560 -0.66 -36.81 17.72
CA THR A 560 0.33 -36.18 18.58
C THR A 560 -0.20 -36.04 19.99
N TYR A 561 0.68 -36.28 20.96
CA TYR A 561 0.37 -36.15 22.39
C TYR A 561 1.24 -35.06 23.00
N GLN A 562 0.61 -34.06 23.60
CA GLN A 562 1.29 -32.93 24.24
C GLN A 562 1.09 -32.92 25.76
N SER A 563 2.04 -32.37 26.54
CA SER A 563 1.94 -32.33 27.97
C SER A 563 1.28 -31.05 28.50
N GLY A 564 -0.07 -31.09 28.59
CA GLY A 564 -0.86 -30.08 29.29
C GLY A 564 -0.73 -28.66 28.70
N ASP A 565 -1.06 -27.62 29.47
CA ASP A 565 -1.07 -26.20 29.05
C ASP A 565 0.32 -25.62 28.76
N ALA A 566 1.39 -26.33 29.07
CA ALA A 566 2.77 -25.87 28.80
C ALA A 566 3.19 -25.97 27.32
N VAL A 567 2.41 -26.67 26.50
CA VAL A 567 2.59 -26.81 25.08
C VAL A 567 1.24 -26.58 24.41
N ARG A 568 1.14 -25.54 23.58
CA ARG A 568 -0.12 -25.16 22.94
C ARG A 568 -0.02 -25.39 21.44
N PRO A 569 -1.03 -25.97 20.77
CA PRO A 569 -1.09 -25.96 19.31
C PRO A 569 -1.10 -24.52 18.79
N VAL A 570 -0.44 -24.29 17.68
CA VAL A 570 -0.46 -23.05 16.91
C VAL A 570 -1.05 -23.40 15.56
N GLU A 571 -1.93 -22.56 15.05
CA GLU A 571 -2.63 -22.84 13.80
C GLU A 571 -1.65 -22.95 12.61
N LYS A 572 -0.69 -22.04 12.54
CA LYS A 572 0.39 -22.03 11.56
C LYS A 572 1.60 -21.25 12.05
N MET A 573 2.73 -21.45 11.39
CA MET A 573 3.96 -20.66 11.56
C MET A 573 4.32 -19.98 10.25
N ASP A 574 4.98 -18.82 10.32
CA ASP A 574 5.56 -18.19 9.15
C ASP A 574 6.72 -19.04 8.62
N VAL A 575 6.67 -19.39 7.34
CA VAL A 575 7.64 -20.30 6.71
C VAL A 575 8.05 -19.75 5.34
N TRP A 576 9.36 -19.77 5.09
CA TRP A 576 9.96 -19.56 3.77
C TRP A 576 10.25 -20.92 3.14
N GLY A 577 9.50 -21.28 2.14
CA GLY A 577 9.61 -22.55 1.47
C GLY A 577 8.25 -23.25 1.40
N GLU A 578 8.10 -24.13 0.43
CA GLU A 578 6.86 -24.88 0.23
C GLU A 578 6.79 -26.02 1.23
N LEU A 579 5.76 -26.02 2.07
CA LEU A 579 5.45 -27.14 2.93
C LEU A 579 4.88 -28.30 2.09
N SER A 580 5.25 -29.53 2.45
CA SER A 580 4.58 -30.69 1.89
C SER A 580 3.11 -30.66 2.28
N ASN A 581 2.22 -30.96 1.33
CA ASN A 581 0.77 -30.85 1.52
C ASN A 581 0.26 -29.43 1.83
N GLY A 582 1.16 -28.41 1.90
CA GLY A 582 0.85 -27.03 2.25
C GLY A 582 0.54 -26.78 3.71
N GLU A 583 0.77 -27.76 4.60
CA GLU A 583 0.44 -27.71 6.02
C GLU A 583 1.60 -28.22 6.88
N ALA A 584 1.62 -27.87 8.16
CA ALA A 584 2.57 -28.38 9.14
C ALA A 584 1.92 -28.47 10.53
N LYS A 585 2.39 -29.36 11.36
CA LYS A 585 1.96 -29.47 12.76
C LYS A 585 2.78 -28.52 13.62
N CYS A 586 2.13 -27.50 14.20
CA CYS A 586 2.82 -26.40 14.88
C CYS A 586 2.46 -26.33 16.38
N TYR A 587 3.45 -25.98 17.22
CA TYR A 587 3.31 -25.89 18.66
C TYR A 587 4.08 -24.70 19.23
N GLN A 588 3.52 -24.05 20.26
CA GLN A 588 4.20 -23.07 21.08
C GLN A 588 4.57 -23.71 22.43
N PHE A 589 5.85 -23.76 22.76
CA PHE A 589 6.37 -24.20 24.05
C PHE A 589 6.61 -22.98 24.96
N ILE A 590 5.97 -22.96 26.11
CA ILE A 590 6.12 -21.91 27.13
C ILE A 590 6.92 -22.38 28.36
N GLN A 591 7.31 -23.67 28.41
CA GLN A 591 8.08 -24.25 29.50
C GLN A 591 9.09 -25.29 28.98
N GLU A 592 10.33 -25.21 29.45
CA GLU A 592 11.39 -26.18 29.17
C GLU A 592 11.09 -27.55 29.78
N GLY A 593 11.70 -28.60 29.22
CA GLY A 593 11.54 -29.98 29.66
C GLY A 593 10.20 -30.61 29.26
N LYS A 594 9.32 -29.91 28.56
CA LYS A 594 8.03 -30.45 28.15
C LYS A 594 8.13 -31.09 26.77
N PRO A 595 7.50 -32.24 26.54
CA PRO A 595 7.54 -32.93 25.25
C PRO A 595 6.28 -32.73 24.39
N VAL A 596 6.47 -32.88 23.06
CA VAL A 596 5.46 -33.34 22.11
C VAL A 596 5.90 -34.69 21.61
N ASN A 597 4.98 -35.65 21.58
CA ASN A 597 5.22 -37.01 21.11
C ASN A 597 4.48 -37.24 19.79
N VAL A 598 5.16 -37.83 18.84
CA VAL A 598 4.62 -38.25 17.53
C VAL A 598 4.89 -39.74 17.39
N ARG A 599 3.89 -40.49 16.92
CA ARG A 599 4.01 -41.94 16.73
C ARG A 599 3.87 -42.32 15.26
N LEU A 600 4.91 -42.97 14.71
CA LEU A 600 4.87 -43.58 13.41
C LEU A 600 4.57 -45.09 13.60
N THR A 601 3.55 -45.60 12.91
CA THR A 601 3.07 -46.97 13.03
C THR A 601 3.31 -47.77 11.76
N GLU A 602 3.01 -49.08 11.79
CA GLU A 602 3.11 -50.01 10.66
C GLU A 602 4.54 -50.21 10.13
N LEU A 603 5.54 -50.10 10.99
CA LEU A 603 6.95 -50.25 10.66
C LEU A 603 7.43 -51.64 11.07
N PHE A 604 7.86 -52.44 10.10
CA PHE A 604 8.22 -53.84 10.32
C PHE A 604 9.73 -54.12 10.25
N ASN A 605 10.51 -53.20 9.70
CA ASN A 605 11.96 -53.33 9.53
C ASN A 605 12.67 -52.11 10.14
N ASP A 606 13.98 -52.20 10.26
CA ASP A 606 14.81 -51.02 10.60
C ASP A 606 14.63 -49.97 9.53
N VAL A 607 14.36 -48.73 9.92
CA VAL A 607 14.01 -47.62 9.05
C VAL A 607 14.98 -46.43 9.19
N PRO A 608 15.52 -45.91 8.08
CA PRO A 608 16.19 -44.64 8.09
C PRO A 608 15.12 -43.56 8.31
N LEU A 609 15.33 -42.69 9.32
CA LEU A 609 14.36 -41.70 9.74
C LEU A 609 14.92 -40.29 9.50
N LYS A 610 14.15 -39.46 8.81
CA LYS A 610 14.40 -38.03 8.72
C LYS A 610 13.13 -37.26 9.12
N VAL A 611 13.29 -36.05 9.58
CA VAL A 611 12.18 -35.14 9.87
C VAL A 611 12.44 -33.77 9.23
N CYS A 612 11.43 -33.23 8.61
CA CYS A 612 11.44 -31.84 8.11
C CYS A 612 10.81 -30.92 9.16
N LEU A 613 11.57 -29.92 9.59
CA LEU A 613 11.22 -28.98 10.64
C LEU A 613 11.27 -27.54 10.10
N ILE A 614 10.50 -26.66 10.74
CA ILE A 614 10.51 -25.23 10.48
C ILE A 614 11.56 -24.55 11.37
N THR A 615 12.40 -23.69 10.77
CA THR A 615 13.30 -22.77 11.48
C THR A 615 12.73 -21.36 11.42
N GLY A 616 13.02 -20.51 12.41
CA GLY A 616 12.56 -19.11 12.43
C GLY A 616 12.93 -18.36 13.71
N ASN A 617 12.65 -17.07 13.75
CA ASN A 617 13.00 -16.19 14.85
C ASN A 617 12.22 -16.47 16.17
N ALA A 618 11.05 -17.10 16.05
CA ALA A 618 10.24 -17.55 17.19
C ALA A 618 10.49 -19.00 17.59
N CYS A 619 11.34 -19.74 16.86
CA CYS A 619 11.59 -21.16 17.11
C CYS A 619 12.48 -21.40 18.33
N GLY A 620 12.33 -22.58 18.94
CA GLY A 620 13.07 -23.02 20.13
C GLY A 620 14.24 -23.95 19.85
N GLU A 621 14.82 -24.48 20.93
CA GLU A 621 15.81 -25.57 20.90
C GLU A 621 15.18 -26.86 21.46
N PHE A 622 15.38 -28.00 20.77
CA PHE A 622 14.73 -29.26 21.12
C PHE A 622 15.71 -30.42 21.11
N ASP A 623 15.54 -31.30 22.08
CA ASP A 623 16.10 -32.67 22.04
C ASP A 623 15.11 -33.58 21.32
N ILE A 624 15.58 -34.31 20.31
CA ILE A 624 14.78 -35.30 19.58
C ILE A 624 15.18 -36.69 20.07
N LEU A 625 14.22 -37.39 20.66
CA LEU A 625 14.38 -38.75 21.11
C LEU A 625 13.58 -39.69 20.24
N VAL A 626 14.12 -40.85 19.95
CA VAL A 626 13.42 -41.96 19.25
C VAL A 626 13.42 -43.15 20.17
N ASN A 627 12.23 -43.71 20.46
CA ASN A 627 12.03 -44.80 21.43
C ASN A 627 12.70 -44.53 22.76
N GLY A 628 12.63 -43.25 23.26
CA GLY A 628 13.20 -42.83 24.53
C GLY A 628 14.71 -42.58 24.51
N THR A 629 15.42 -42.81 23.40
CA THR A 629 16.85 -42.57 23.29
C THR A 629 17.09 -41.22 22.58
N LEU A 630 17.90 -40.32 23.18
CA LEU A 630 18.31 -39.06 22.58
C LEU A 630 19.12 -39.33 21.31
N VAL A 631 18.62 -38.80 20.18
CA VAL A 631 19.24 -38.95 18.86
C VAL A 631 19.91 -37.66 18.40
N ARG A 632 19.22 -36.52 18.62
CA ARG A 632 19.70 -35.22 18.14
C ARG A 632 19.24 -34.10 19.04
N THR A 633 20.08 -33.08 19.21
CA THR A 633 19.66 -31.77 19.69
C THR A 633 19.66 -30.82 18.52
N VAL A 634 18.58 -30.06 18.33
CA VAL A 634 18.41 -29.11 17.23
C VAL A 634 18.08 -27.73 17.78
N ASN A 635 18.80 -26.74 17.31
CA ASN A 635 18.43 -25.34 17.52
C ASN A 635 17.74 -24.86 16.25
N LEU A 636 16.45 -24.54 16.34
CA LEU A 636 15.62 -24.10 15.23
C LEU A 636 15.52 -22.55 15.16
N LEU A 637 16.16 -21.85 16.10
CA LEU A 637 16.24 -20.39 16.08
C LEU A 637 17.05 -19.94 14.86
N SER A 638 16.45 -19.13 14.01
CA SER A 638 17.05 -18.56 12.81
C SER A 638 16.49 -17.16 12.60
N GLU A 639 17.29 -16.28 12.01
CA GLU A 639 16.80 -14.95 11.61
C GLU A 639 15.73 -15.03 10.53
N HIS A 640 15.69 -16.14 9.79
CA HIS A 640 14.76 -16.37 8.70
C HIS A 640 13.99 -17.68 8.90
N SER A 641 12.69 -17.65 8.59
CA SER A 641 11.86 -18.84 8.62
C SER A 641 12.10 -19.68 7.35
N ALA A 642 12.36 -20.95 7.51
CA ALA A 642 12.58 -21.89 6.41
C ALA A 642 12.29 -23.32 6.84
N VAL A 643 12.12 -24.23 5.87
CA VAL A 643 12.09 -25.67 6.14
C VAL A 643 13.48 -26.27 6.12
N THR A 644 13.76 -27.19 7.04
CA THR A 644 15.03 -27.89 7.12
C THR A 644 14.83 -29.37 7.42
N THR A 645 15.53 -30.25 6.69
CA THR A 645 15.46 -31.70 6.90
C THR A 645 16.60 -32.15 7.81
N ILE A 646 16.25 -32.82 8.90
CA ILE A 646 17.18 -33.38 9.90
C ILE A 646 17.23 -34.89 9.74
N ASP A 647 18.42 -35.44 9.53
CA ASP A 647 18.66 -36.89 9.54
C ASP A 647 18.78 -37.38 10.99
N LEU A 648 17.92 -38.31 11.36
CA LEU A 648 17.86 -38.92 12.70
C LEU A 648 18.54 -40.29 12.74
N GLY A 649 19.00 -40.82 11.60
CA GLY A 649 19.67 -42.13 11.49
C GLY A 649 18.71 -43.30 11.27
N VAL A 650 19.19 -44.49 11.53
CA VAL A 650 18.43 -45.75 11.33
C VAL A 650 17.90 -46.27 12.69
N HIS A 651 16.62 -46.57 12.75
CA HIS A 651 15.97 -46.99 14.00
C HIS A 651 15.19 -48.31 13.82
N LYS A 652 15.22 -49.14 14.86
CA LYS A 652 14.45 -50.36 14.95
C LYS A 652 13.07 -50.07 15.58
N PRO A 653 11.96 -50.37 14.90
CA PRO A 653 10.63 -50.22 15.48
C PRO A 653 10.42 -51.09 16.72
N VAL A 654 9.71 -50.60 17.71
CA VAL A 654 9.26 -51.34 18.89
C VAL A 654 7.74 -51.49 18.77
N ASN A 655 7.27 -52.75 18.77
CA ASN A 655 5.85 -53.07 18.53
C ASN A 655 5.32 -52.46 17.21
N ASN A 656 6.12 -52.58 16.16
CA ASN A 656 5.84 -52.04 14.81
C ASN A 656 5.64 -50.51 14.78
N ALA A 657 6.24 -49.78 15.69
CA ALA A 657 6.14 -48.31 15.78
C ALA A 657 7.47 -47.66 16.19
N LEU A 658 7.64 -46.40 15.84
CA LEU A 658 8.63 -45.48 16.40
C LEU A 658 7.90 -44.39 17.18
N ASP A 659 8.27 -44.20 18.44
CA ASP A 659 7.84 -43.11 19.27
C ASP A 659 8.89 -42.01 19.21
N ILE A 660 8.54 -40.87 18.59
CA ILE A 660 9.42 -39.72 18.39
C ILE A 660 8.98 -38.64 19.38
N GLN A 661 9.92 -38.11 20.15
CA GLN A 661 9.65 -37.13 21.17
C GLN A 661 10.51 -35.88 20.94
N PHE A 662 9.87 -34.72 20.88
CA PHE A 662 10.52 -33.42 20.84
C PHE A 662 10.43 -32.78 22.24
N VAL A 663 11.55 -32.71 22.94
CA VAL A 663 11.62 -32.16 24.30
C VAL A 663 12.21 -30.75 24.25
N CYS A 664 11.49 -29.77 24.75
CA CYS A 664 11.90 -28.39 24.75
C CYS A 664 13.11 -28.16 25.67
N LYS A 665 14.23 -27.69 25.12
CA LYS A 665 15.40 -27.21 25.86
C LYS A 665 15.42 -25.72 26.06
N LYS A 666 14.91 -24.98 25.04
CA LYS A 666 14.71 -23.54 25.09
C LYS A 666 13.34 -23.24 24.52
N THR A 667 12.54 -22.48 25.25
CA THR A 667 11.16 -22.14 24.87
C THR A 667 11.11 -21.46 23.52
N GLY A 668 10.03 -21.70 22.75
CA GLY A 668 9.83 -21.20 21.40
C GLY A 668 8.84 -22.07 20.62
N GLN A 669 8.74 -21.86 19.35
CA GLN A 669 7.87 -22.61 18.45
C GLN A 669 8.58 -23.85 17.90
N LEU A 670 7.79 -24.90 17.62
CA LEU A 670 8.15 -26.12 16.90
C LEU A 670 7.17 -26.32 15.75
N GLY A 671 7.63 -26.34 14.52
CA GLY A 671 6.86 -26.75 13.36
C GLY A 671 7.43 -28.03 12.77
N ILE A 672 6.56 -29.00 12.54
CA ILE A 672 6.88 -30.31 11.95
C ILE A 672 6.11 -30.42 10.65
N ASP A 673 6.82 -30.47 9.52
CA ASP A 673 6.25 -30.59 8.18
C ASP A 673 5.97 -32.07 7.88
N TYR A 674 7.00 -32.89 7.74
CA TYR A 674 6.84 -34.32 7.43
C TYR A 674 7.97 -35.18 8.00
N PHE A 675 7.75 -36.51 7.97
CA PHE A 675 8.77 -37.51 8.21
C PHE A 675 9.09 -38.30 6.94
N LEU A 676 10.32 -38.74 6.82
CA LEU A 676 10.76 -39.68 5.78
C LEU A 676 11.32 -40.94 6.43
N ILE A 677 10.95 -42.07 5.89
CA ILE A 677 11.40 -43.39 6.32
C ILE A 677 12.09 -44.17 5.21
N LYS A 678 12.68 -43.43 4.24
CA LYS A 678 13.40 -43.98 3.09
C LYS A 678 14.81 -43.45 2.98
#